data_4a4fcebb208a315e93fdaf9e28240340
#
_entry.id   4a4fcebb208a315e93fdaf9e28240340
#
_cell.length_a   1.000
_cell.length_b   1.000
_cell.length_c   1.000
_cell.angle_alpha   90.00
_cell.angle_beta   90.00
_cell.angle_gamma   90.00
#
_symmetry.space_group_name_H-M   'P 1'
#
loop_
_entity.id
_entity.type
_entity.pdbx_description
1 polymer ?
#
loop_
_entity_poly.entity_id
_entity_poly.type
_entity_poly.pdbx_seq_one_letter_code
_entity_poly.pdbx_strand_id
1 'polypeptide(L)'
;MTPLLSAPLVRLAEEAVPVVHPTNAGGVFDLLWVVIALPALGAVVLLLGGRRTDRWGHLLGCATVGVSFLLSMVLFFSLVLRDEADRSIGQHLWTWFTAGNYTVQLDLLLDPLSALFLLLITGVGGLIHVYSVGYMAHDDRRRRFFGYLNLFVAAMLTLVLASDYVGVFLGWEGVGLASYLLIGFWQQKTSAAVAAKKAFVVNRVGDIGMALGVGLMFATFGTTSFAGISAVSGEASEAAVTGIGFLLLLAACGKSAQFPLQSWLLDAMEGPTPVSALIHAATMVTAGVYLITRSNFLFDYAPNAQTGVVVVGVITLLMGAVIGCAKDDIKKALAGSTMSQIGYMILAAGLGPAGYAFAILHLLAHGAFKANLFLGAGSVMHGMDDDVNMRHYGALQKAMPVTFLTFAMGYLAIIGFPGFSGFWSKDKIIEAAFAQNGLAGTCALVGAAITGFYMTRLMLLTFFTDKRWEKDVHPHESPKVMTVPLIVLAALSVLGGLLLLDDWIVDWLAPVVGEPGPENLPVPAIFVSLLVVVVVAIGVAAAWFLVGKREVPREAPTTVSVFTRAARADLYGDAFNEEFLMRPGDRFVNGLVGFDEYGVDGAAEGTAAGFAGIAGSLRRLQNGYVRSYALSLLGGAALVVLALLVVNI
;
A
#
# COMPACT_ATOMS: atom_id res chain seq x y z
N MET A 1 28.15 14.37 -21.03
CA MET A 1 27.08 13.61 -20.37
C MET A 1 26.23 13.01 -21.49
N THR A 2 26.50 11.77 -21.82
CA THR A 2 26.04 11.04 -22.99
C THR A 2 24.70 10.34 -22.71
N PRO A 3 23.87 10.09 -23.71
CA PRO A 3 22.45 9.73 -23.57
C PRO A 3 22.26 8.23 -23.27
N LEU A 4 22.43 7.82 -22.01
CA LEU A 4 22.12 6.46 -21.55
C LEU A 4 20.67 6.31 -21.01
N LEU A 5 19.90 7.40 -21.02
CA LEU A 5 18.53 7.42 -20.52
C LEU A 5 17.45 7.63 -21.60
N SER A 6 17.85 7.69 -22.87
CA SER A 6 16.91 7.95 -23.98
C SER A 6 17.03 6.91 -25.12
N ALA A 7 17.07 5.62 -24.79
CA ALA A 7 16.59 4.65 -25.76
C ALA A 7 15.05 4.78 -25.73
N PRO A 8 14.36 5.15 -26.83
CA PRO A 8 12.91 5.11 -26.86
C PRO A 8 12.52 3.65 -26.61
N LEU A 9 11.59 3.44 -25.67
CA LEU A 9 10.85 2.17 -25.57
C LEU A 9 10.35 1.91 -26.99
N VAL A 10 10.92 0.92 -27.65
CA VAL A 10 10.55 0.55 -29.02
C VAL A 10 9.07 0.21 -28.95
N ARG A 11 8.22 1.00 -29.60
CA ARG A 11 6.84 0.60 -29.86
C ARG A 11 6.89 -0.74 -30.60
N LEU A 12 6.70 -1.82 -29.85
CA LEU A 12 6.34 -3.11 -30.41
C LEU A 12 4.97 -2.92 -31.07
N ALA A 13 4.80 -3.53 -32.24
CA ALA A 13 3.65 -3.42 -33.12
C ALA A 13 2.32 -3.29 -32.37
N GLU A 14 1.41 -2.48 -32.90
CA GLU A 14 0.04 -2.21 -32.45
C GLU A 14 -0.77 -3.48 -32.10
N GLU A 15 -0.46 -4.10 -30.97
CA GLU A 15 -1.40 -4.99 -30.32
C GLU A 15 -2.41 -4.08 -29.60
N ALA A 16 -3.67 -4.25 -29.92
CA ALA A 16 -4.74 -3.43 -29.39
C ALA A 16 -4.77 -3.55 -27.85
N VAL A 17 -4.64 -2.42 -27.16
CA VAL A 17 -4.79 -2.36 -25.70
C VAL A 17 -6.15 -2.95 -25.32
N PRO A 18 -6.22 -3.90 -24.36
CA PRO A 18 -7.49 -4.55 -23.99
C PRO A 18 -8.54 -3.54 -23.56
N VAL A 19 -9.73 -3.62 -24.15
CA VAL A 19 -10.87 -2.80 -23.78
C VAL A 19 -11.78 -3.57 -22.84
N VAL A 20 -12.19 -2.94 -21.73
CA VAL A 20 -13.03 -3.58 -20.73
C VAL A 20 -14.50 -3.63 -21.21
N HIS A 21 -15.01 -4.82 -21.48
CA HIS A 21 -16.39 -5.07 -21.91
C HIS A 21 -17.10 -6.03 -20.95
N PRO A 22 -17.62 -5.55 -19.80
CA PRO A 22 -18.28 -6.44 -18.86
C PRO A 22 -19.64 -6.90 -19.37
N THR A 23 -19.89 -8.20 -19.26
CA THR A 23 -21.23 -8.79 -19.44
C THR A 23 -22.00 -8.72 -18.12
N ASN A 24 -23.33 -8.60 -18.18
CA ASN A 24 -24.15 -8.53 -16.96
C ASN A 24 -24.03 -9.83 -16.15
N ALA A 25 -23.95 -9.66 -14.82
CA ALA A 25 -23.98 -10.79 -13.88
C ALA A 25 -25.26 -11.61 -14.07
N GLY A 26 -25.17 -12.93 -13.83
CA GLY A 26 -26.29 -13.86 -13.86
C GLY A 26 -25.91 -15.17 -13.18
N GLY A 27 -26.89 -15.86 -12.59
CA GLY A 27 -26.68 -17.11 -11.89
C GLY A 27 -25.84 -16.94 -10.62
N VAL A 28 -24.72 -17.66 -10.49
CA VAL A 28 -23.87 -17.57 -9.30
C VAL A 28 -23.20 -16.21 -9.15
N PHE A 29 -22.98 -15.49 -10.25
CA PHE A 29 -22.33 -14.18 -10.23
C PHE A 29 -23.22 -13.08 -9.64
N ASP A 30 -24.53 -13.30 -9.51
CA ASP A 30 -25.44 -12.40 -8.78
C ASP A 30 -25.10 -12.30 -7.29
N LEU A 31 -24.30 -13.25 -6.77
CA LEU A 31 -23.83 -13.27 -5.39
C LEU A 31 -22.49 -12.52 -5.19
N LEU A 32 -21.94 -11.86 -6.21
CA LEU A 32 -20.63 -11.19 -6.13
C LEU A 32 -20.58 -10.17 -4.99
N TRP A 33 -21.62 -9.36 -4.81
CA TRP A 33 -21.70 -8.37 -3.72
C TRP A 33 -21.64 -8.98 -2.31
N VAL A 34 -22.03 -10.25 -2.15
CA VAL A 34 -22.05 -10.96 -0.86
C VAL A 34 -20.63 -11.15 -0.34
N VAL A 35 -19.65 -11.29 -1.23
CA VAL A 35 -18.22 -11.43 -0.86
C VAL A 35 -17.74 -10.21 -0.06
N ILE A 36 -18.19 -9.01 -0.42
CA ILE A 36 -17.90 -7.76 0.30
C ILE A 36 -18.79 -7.63 1.55
N ALA A 37 -20.07 -7.95 1.40
CA ALA A 37 -21.07 -7.73 2.44
C ALA A 37 -20.82 -8.57 3.70
N LEU A 38 -20.31 -9.79 3.56
CA LEU A 38 -20.05 -10.68 4.70
C LEU A 38 -19.00 -10.11 5.66
N PRO A 39 -17.76 -9.75 5.25
CA PRO A 39 -16.80 -9.13 6.16
C PRO A 39 -17.24 -7.73 6.60
N ALA A 40 -17.96 -6.96 5.77
CA ALA A 40 -18.53 -5.68 6.17
C ALA A 40 -19.55 -5.86 7.31
N LEU A 41 -20.45 -6.83 7.19
CA LEU A 41 -21.40 -7.20 8.27
C LEU A 41 -20.68 -7.67 9.52
N GLY A 42 -19.64 -8.51 9.36
CA GLY A 42 -18.76 -8.92 10.45
C GLY A 42 -18.18 -7.73 11.21
N ALA A 43 -17.62 -6.76 10.48
CA ALA A 43 -17.10 -5.53 11.06
C ALA A 43 -18.17 -4.73 11.83
N VAL A 44 -19.35 -4.51 11.22
CA VAL A 44 -20.46 -3.78 11.83
C VAL A 44 -20.92 -4.47 13.13
N VAL A 45 -21.17 -5.77 13.09
CA VAL A 45 -21.61 -6.52 14.28
C VAL A 45 -20.56 -6.50 15.38
N LEU A 46 -19.28 -6.67 15.05
CA LEU A 46 -18.20 -6.68 16.03
C LEU A 46 -17.92 -5.30 16.62
N LEU A 47 -18.03 -4.24 15.85
CA LEU A 47 -17.75 -2.89 16.34
C LEU A 47 -18.93 -2.31 17.11
N LEU A 48 -20.17 -2.54 16.69
CA LEU A 48 -21.38 -1.99 17.31
C LEU A 48 -21.99 -2.91 18.39
N GLY A 49 -21.75 -4.21 18.34
CA GLY A 49 -22.34 -5.21 19.26
C GLY A 49 -21.83 -5.14 20.69
N GLY A 50 -20.77 -4.35 20.96
CA GLY A 50 -20.23 -4.11 22.28
C GLY A 50 -19.84 -5.41 23.02
N ARG A 51 -19.90 -5.41 24.34
CA ARG A 51 -19.49 -6.53 25.20
C ARG A 51 -20.25 -7.82 24.96
N ARG A 52 -21.42 -7.76 24.29
CA ARG A 52 -22.22 -8.95 23.95
C ARG A 52 -21.50 -9.92 22.99
N THR A 53 -20.57 -9.40 22.20
CA THR A 53 -19.82 -10.16 21.20
C THR A 53 -18.39 -10.54 21.64
N ASP A 54 -17.94 -10.16 22.85
CA ASP A 54 -16.55 -10.40 23.29
C ASP A 54 -16.19 -11.90 23.32
N ARG A 55 -17.11 -12.79 23.72
CA ARG A 55 -16.85 -14.22 23.86
C ARG A 55 -16.71 -14.94 22.52
N TRP A 56 -17.52 -14.60 21.54
CA TRP A 56 -17.66 -15.33 20.27
C TRP A 56 -17.29 -14.51 19.03
N GLY A 57 -17.03 -13.19 19.19
CA GLY A 57 -16.79 -12.28 18.07
C GLY A 57 -15.64 -12.68 17.18
N HIS A 58 -14.57 -13.28 17.70
CA HIS A 58 -13.46 -13.81 16.92
C HIS A 58 -13.91 -14.95 15.97
N LEU A 59 -14.89 -15.79 16.38
CA LEU A 59 -15.45 -16.83 15.52
C LEU A 59 -16.27 -16.22 14.37
N LEU A 60 -17.06 -15.18 14.66
CA LEU A 60 -17.79 -14.45 13.62
C LEU A 60 -16.82 -13.83 12.60
N GLY A 61 -15.76 -13.16 13.08
CA GLY A 61 -14.76 -12.56 12.20
C GLY A 61 -14.09 -13.59 11.29
N CYS A 62 -13.75 -14.77 11.80
CA CYS A 62 -13.23 -15.87 10.99
C CYS A 62 -14.29 -16.43 10.02
N ALA A 63 -15.54 -16.60 10.48
CA ALA A 63 -16.60 -17.19 9.69
C ALA A 63 -16.99 -16.32 8.49
N THR A 64 -17.11 -15.00 8.67
CA THR A 64 -17.47 -14.08 7.57
C THR A 64 -16.43 -14.09 6.46
N VAL A 65 -15.14 -14.05 6.80
CA VAL A 65 -14.06 -14.10 5.81
C VAL A 65 -13.93 -15.51 5.22
N GLY A 66 -14.11 -16.57 6.03
CA GLY A 66 -14.09 -17.95 5.55
C GLY A 66 -15.20 -18.26 4.55
N VAL A 67 -16.44 -17.78 4.80
CA VAL A 67 -17.55 -17.94 3.85
C VAL A 67 -17.32 -17.10 2.60
N SER A 68 -16.79 -15.87 2.73
CA SER A 68 -16.36 -15.06 1.58
C SER A 68 -15.32 -15.80 0.74
N PHE A 69 -14.36 -16.51 1.36
CA PHE A 69 -13.38 -17.30 0.63
C PHE A 69 -14.01 -18.46 -0.14
N LEU A 70 -14.92 -19.21 0.50
CA LEU A 70 -15.64 -20.30 -0.18
C LEU A 70 -16.45 -19.79 -1.38
N LEU A 71 -17.14 -18.66 -1.21
CA LEU A 71 -17.88 -18.04 -2.31
C LEU A 71 -16.91 -17.54 -3.40
N SER A 72 -15.78 -16.95 -3.03
CA SER A 72 -14.74 -16.52 -3.99
C SER A 72 -14.19 -17.71 -4.80
N MET A 73 -14.01 -18.86 -4.19
CA MET A 73 -13.63 -20.10 -4.87
C MET A 73 -14.69 -20.52 -5.90
N VAL A 74 -15.97 -20.50 -5.52
CA VAL A 74 -17.06 -20.83 -6.44
C VAL A 74 -17.11 -19.86 -7.62
N LEU A 75 -17.00 -18.56 -7.38
CA LEU A 75 -16.97 -17.53 -8.42
C LEU A 75 -15.77 -17.71 -9.35
N PHE A 76 -14.59 -17.95 -8.79
CA PHE A 76 -13.36 -18.18 -9.56
C PHE A 76 -13.48 -19.39 -10.48
N PHE A 77 -13.88 -20.55 -9.94
CA PHE A 77 -14.02 -21.76 -10.78
C PHE A 77 -15.15 -21.62 -11.81
N SER A 78 -16.22 -20.89 -11.47
CA SER A 78 -17.27 -20.58 -12.46
C SER A 78 -16.76 -19.69 -13.58
N LEU A 79 -15.81 -18.77 -13.28
CA LEU A 79 -15.18 -17.90 -14.27
C LEU A 79 -14.18 -18.68 -15.15
N VAL A 80 -13.42 -19.62 -14.57
CA VAL A 80 -12.49 -20.51 -15.31
C VAL A 80 -13.23 -21.34 -16.35
N LEU A 81 -14.47 -21.76 -16.07
CA LEU A 81 -15.29 -22.57 -16.99
C LEU A 81 -15.92 -21.76 -18.13
N ARG A 82 -15.74 -20.43 -18.16
CA ARG A 82 -16.23 -19.58 -19.27
C ARG A 82 -15.19 -19.42 -20.37
N ASP A 83 -15.68 -19.16 -21.56
CA ASP A 83 -14.82 -18.75 -22.66
C ASP A 83 -14.11 -17.44 -22.32
N GLU A 84 -12.92 -17.24 -22.85
CA GLU A 84 -12.03 -16.14 -22.52
C GLU A 84 -12.70 -14.76 -22.70
N ALA A 85 -13.43 -14.58 -23.80
CA ALA A 85 -14.15 -13.34 -24.11
C ALA A 85 -15.27 -13.01 -23.09
N ASP A 86 -15.78 -14.01 -22.36
CA ASP A 86 -16.89 -13.87 -21.40
C ASP A 86 -16.43 -13.82 -19.94
N ARG A 87 -15.11 -13.69 -19.68
CA ARG A 87 -14.51 -13.65 -18.33
C ARG A 87 -14.55 -12.27 -17.68
N SER A 88 -15.34 -11.34 -18.21
CA SER A 88 -15.55 -10.01 -17.62
C SER A 88 -17.01 -9.85 -17.23
N ILE A 89 -17.32 -9.83 -15.92
CA ILE A 89 -18.67 -9.82 -15.36
C ILE A 89 -18.90 -8.53 -14.59
N GLY A 90 -19.89 -7.75 -15.01
CA GLY A 90 -20.34 -6.55 -14.33
C GLY A 90 -21.61 -6.80 -13.50
N GLN A 91 -21.63 -6.37 -12.24
CA GLN A 91 -22.80 -6.39 -11.40
C GLN A 91 -23.17 -4.96 -10.98
N HIS A 92 -24.31 -4.47 -11.46
CA HIS A 92 -24.86 -3.20 -11.00
C HIS A 92 -25.46 -3.36 -9.61
N LEU A 93 -25.07 -2.47 -8.67
CA LEU A 93 -25.65 -2.44 -7.31
C LEU A 93 -26.65 -1.30 -7.19
N TRP A 94 -26.21 -0.05 -7.35
CA TRP A 94 -27.06 1.13 -7.38
C TRP A 94 -26.33 2.35 -7.95
N THR A 95 -27.09 3.32 -8.41
CA THR A 95 -26.54 4.63 -8.78
C THR A 95 -26.28 5.43 -7.51
N TRP A 96 -25.01 5.81 -7.29
CA TRP A 96 -24.60 6.54 -6.09
C TRP A 96 -25.08 7.99 -6.16
N PHE A 97 -24.67 8.71 -7.20
CA PHE A 97 -25.15 10.07 -7.45
C PHE A 97 -25.08 10.44 -8.92
N THR A 98 -25.88 11.45 -9.30
CA THR A 98 -25.84 12.07 -10.63
C THR A 98 -25.68 13.57 -10.47
N ALA A 99 -24.72 14.17 -11.19
CA ALA A 99 -24.47 15.59 -11.21
C ALA A 99 -24.36 16.07 -12.67
N GLY A 100 -25.42 16.70 -13.19
CA GLY A 100 -25.52 17.04 -14.60
C GLY A 100 -25.49 15.78 -15.49
N ASN A 101 -24.53 15.71 -16.39
CA ASN A 101 -24.33 14.55 -17.28
C ASN A 101 -23.42 13.46 -16.67
N TYR A 102 -22.87 13.69 -15.48
CA TYR A 102 -22.01 12.73 -14.80
C TYR A 102 -22.79 11.87 -13.82
N THR A 103 -22.76 10.57 -14.03
CA THR A 103 -23.38 9.58 -13.14
C THR A 103 -22.33 8.62 -12.61
N VAL A 104 -22.23 8.52 -11.30
CA VAL A 104 -21.40 7.53 -10.62
C VAL A 104 -22.29 6.36 -10.19
N GLN A 105 -21.94 5.20 -10.69
CA GLN A 105 -22.57 3.93 -10.34
C GLN A 105 -21.67 3.18 -9.38
N LEU A 106 -22.24 2.55 -8.38
CA LEU A 106 -21.55 1.58 -7.55
C LEU A 106 -21.76 0.20 -8.18
N ASP A 107 -20.85 -0.12 -9.10
CA ASP A 107 -20.85 -1.36 -9.85
C ASP A 107 -19.63 -2.19 -9.49
N LEU A 108 -19.79 -3.51 -9.55
CA LEU A 108 -18.71 -4.46 -9.30
C LEU A 108 -18.26 -5.08 -10.63
N LEU A 109 -16.96 -5.31 -10.74
CA LEU A 109 -16.32 -5.97 -11.86
C LEU A 109 -15.57 -7.21 -11.37
N LEU A 110 -15.96 -8.38 -11.87
CA LEU A 110 -15.25 -9.62 -11.70
C LEU A 110 -14.63 -10.03 -13.03
N ASP A 111 -13.32 -9.97 -13.13
CA ASP A 111 -12.54 -10.36 -14.29
C ASP A 111 -11.32 -11.21 -13.85
N PRO A 112 -10.48 -11.70 -14.76
CA PRO A 112 -9.31 -12.51 -14.41
C PRO A 112 -8.41 -11.89 -13.35
N LEU A 113 -8.17 -10.57 -13.38
CA LEU A 113 -7.32 -9.88 -12.41
C LEU A 113 -7.99 -9.79 -11.04
N SER A 114 -9.22 -9.30 -10.96
CA SER A 114 -9.96 -9.17 -9.70
C SER A 114 -10.25 -10.52 -9.05
N ALA A 115 -10.47 -11.59 -9.84
CA ALA A 115 -10.69 -12.94 -9.34
C ALA A 115 -9.46 -13.50 -8.59
N LEU A 116 -8.24 -13.25 -9.06
CA LEU A 116 -7.02 -13.64 -8.35
C LEU A 116 -6.86 -12.88 -7.04
N PHE A 117 -7.15 -11.57 -7.03
CA PHE A 117 -7.14 -10.77 -5.80
C PHE A 117 -8.21 -11.22 -4.80
N LEU A 118 -9.38 -11.62 -5.30
CA LEU A 118 -10.45 -12.17 -4.46
C LEU A 118 -9.97 -13.37 -3.65
N LEU A 119 -9.32 -14.34 -4.32
CA LEU A 119 -8.75 -15.52 -3.68
C LEU A 119 -7.62 -15.18 -2.71
N LEU A 120 -6.75 -14.25 -3.09
CA LEU A 120 -5.63 -13.82 -2.25
C LEU A 120 -6.13 -13.14 -0.96
N ILE A 121 -7.02 -12.15 -1.08
CA ILE A 121 -7.50 -11.35 0.04
C ILE A 121 -8.31 -12.21 1.02
N THR A 122 -9.23 -13.01 0.50
CA THR A 122 -10.10 -13.85 1.35
C THR A 122 -9.37 -15.08 1.87
N GLY A 123 -8.52 -15.72 1.07
CA GLY A 123 -7.80 -16.94 1.46
C GLY A 123 -6.68 -16.65 2.45
N VAL A 124 -5.71 -15.82 2.09
CA VAL A 124 -4.61 -15.44 3.00
C VAL A 124 -5.16 -14.65 4.19
N GLY A 125 -6.11 -13.72 3.95
CA GLY A 125 -6.80 -13.00 5.01
C GLY A 125 -7.53 -13.94 5.99
N GLY A 126 -8.21 -14.98 5.50
CA GLY A 126 -8.85 -16.00 6.34
C GLY A 126 -7.86 -16.77 7.22
N LEU A 127 -6.71 -17.18 6.66
CA LEU A 127 -5.64 -17.83 7.42
C LEU A 127 -5.07 -16.91 8.51
N ILE A 128 -4.91 -15.61 8.22
CA ILE A 128 -4.49 -14.62 9.21
C ILE A 128 -5.54 -14.45 10.30
N HIS A 129 -6.83 -14.46 9.98
CA HIS A 129 -7.89 -14.44 10.99
C HIS A 129 -7.82 -15.65 11.91
N VAL A 130 -7.66 -16.87 11.37
CA VAL A 130 -7.51 -18.10 12.18
C VAL A 130 -6.28 -18.01 13.08
N TYR A 131 -5.13 -17.60 12.54
CA TYR A 131 -3.90 -17.38 13.34
C TYR A 131 -4.13 -16.39 14.49
N SER A 132 -4.86 -15.30 14.22
CA SER A 132 -5.16 -14.24 15.18
C SER A 132 -5.98 -14.73 16.38
N VAL A 133 -6.72 -15.83 16.26
CA VAL A 133 -7.45 -16.43 17.39
C VAL A 133 -6.50 -16.83 18.52
N GLY A 134 -5.34 -17.41 18.16
CA GLY A 134 -4.31 -17.77 19.14
C GLY A 134 -3.48 -16.55 19.57
N TYR A 135 -3.01 -15.76 18.61
CA TYR A 135 -2.12 -14.62 18.88
C TYR A 135 -2.77 -13.56 19.79
N MET A 136 -4.06 -13.27 19.62
CA MET A 136 -4.81 -12.29 20.41
C MET A 136 -5.63 -12.93 21.54
N ALA A 137 -5.33 -14.16 21.93
CA ALA A 137 -6.15 -14.89 22.92
C ALA A 137 -6.26 -14.19 24.29
N HIS A 138 -5.20 -13.51 24.69
CA HIS A 138 -5.09 -12.85 26.00
C HIS A 138 -5.34 -11.30 25.94
N ASP A 139 -5.67 -10.74 24.76
CA ASP A 139 -5.95 -9.30 24.64
C ASP A 139 -7.42 -9.01 24.94
N ASP A 140 -7.68 -8.11 25.88
CA ASP A 140 -9.03 -7.71 26.31
C ASP A 140 -9.85 -7.07 25.18
N ARG A 141 -9.18 -6.55 24.15
CA ARG A 141 -9.80 -5.88 22.99
C ARG A 141 -9.88 -6.76 21.77
N ARG A 142 -9.75 -8.10 21.92
CA ARG A 142 -9.77 -9.08 20.82
C ARG A 142 -10.94 -8.87 19.86
N ARG A 143 -12.15 -8.58 20.35
CA ARG A 143 -13.33 -8.28 19.52
C ARG A 143 -13.10 -7.12 18.57
N ARG A 144 -12.56 -5.98 19.07
CA ARG A 144 -12.25 -4.81 18.24
C ARG A 144 -11.22 -5.13 17.18
N PHE A 145 -10.23 -5.94 17.53
CA PHE A 145 -9.22 -6.42 16.60
C PHE A 145 -9.84 -7.13 15.40
N PHE A 146 -10.69 -8.12 15.64
CA PHE A 146 -11.39 -8.83 14.57
C PHE A 146 -12.36 -7.95 13.78
N GLY A 147 -13.00 -6.97 14.43
CA GLY A 147 -13.82 -5.97 13.76
C GLY A 147 -13.01 -5.13 12.77
N TYR A 148 -11.81 -4.69 13.15
CA TYR A 148 -10.92 -3.93 12.27
C TYR A 148 -10.32 -4.79 11.15
N LEU A 149 -9.99 -6.05 11.41
CA LEU A 149 -9.54 -6.99 10.37
C LEU A 149 -10.64 -7.20 9.30
N ASN A 150 -11.87 -7.42 9.74
CA ASN A 150 -13.02 -7.57 8.84
C ASN A 150 -13.29 -6.30 8.02
N LEU A 151 -13.21 -5.12 8.66
CA LEU A 151 -13.33 -3.82 7.97
C LEU A 151 -12.26 -3.69 6.89
N PHE A 152 -11.03 -4.08 7.19
CA PHE A 152 -9.92 -4.03 6.25
C PHE A 152 -10.17 -4.94 5.04
N VAL A 153 -10.59 -6.20 5.27
CA VAL A 153 -10.91 -7.14 4.21
C VAL A 153 -12.06 -6.62 3.34
N ALA A 154 -13.14 -6.09 3.95
CA ALA A 154 -14.26 -5.52 3.21
C ALA A 154 -13.83 -4.34 2.33
N ALA A 155 -13.02 -3.41 2.87
CA ALA A 155 -12.50 -2.27 2.13
C ALA A 155 -11.60 -2.70 0.95
N MET A 156 -10.73 -3.70 1.16
CA MET A 156 -9.85 -4.19 0.09
C MET A 156 -10.64 -4.90 -1.00
N LEU A 157 -11.67 -5.69 -0.64
CA LEU A 157 -12.57 -6.32 -1.61
C LEU A 157 -13.35 -5.27 -2.42
N THR A 158 -13.82 -4.18 -1.77
CA THR A 158 -14.45 -3.05 -2.47
C THR A 158 -13.48 -2.43 -3.49
N LEU A 159 -12.21 -2.24 -3.12
CA LEU A 159 -11.19 -1.68 -3.99
C LEU A 159 -10.99 -2.52 -5.25
N VAL A 160 -10.80 -3.83 -5.10
CA VAL A 160 -10.43 -4.71 -6.22
C VAL A 160 -11.62 -5.14 -7.09
N LEU A 161 -12.84 -5.04 -6.57
CA LEU A 161 -14.06 -5.36 -7.31
C LEU A 161 -14.75 -4.12 -7.91
N ALA A 162 -14.29 -2.91 -7.62
CA ALA A 162 -14.88 -1.71 -8.22
C ALA A 162 -14.68 -1.71 -9.74
N SER A 163 -15.70 -1.27 -10.48
CA SER A 163 -15.68 -1.08 -11.95
C SER A 163 -15.33 0.35 -12.37
N ASP A 164 -15.15 1.26 -11.39
CA ASP A 164 -14.99 2.69 -11.57
C ASP A 164 -13.92 3.23 -10.60
N TYR A 165 -13.15 4.24 -11.02
CA TYR A 165 -12.09 4.81 -10.17
C TYR A 165 -12.62 5.50 -8.91
N VAL A 166 -13.88 5.97 -8.87
CA VAL A 166 -14.51 6.50 -7.65
C VAL A 166 -14.79 5.36 -6.67
N GLY A 167 -15.24 4.21 -7.16
CA GLY A 167 -15.40 2.99 -6.36
C GLY A 167 -14.06 2.47 -5.83
N VAL A 168 -13.00 2.49 -6.67
CA VAL A 168 -11.62 2.19 -6.23
C VAL A 168 -11.22 3.14 -5.11
N PHE A 169 -11.46 4.45 -5.26
CA PHE A 169 -11.11 5.46 -4.26
C PHE A 169 -11.85 5.24 -2.94
N LEU A 170 -13.12 4.82 -2.97
CA LEU A 170 -13.86 4.45 -1.75
C LEU A 170 -13.16 3.31 -0.99
N GLY A 171 -12.81 2.23 -1.69
CA GLY A 171 -12.05 1.12 -1.09
C GLY A 171 -10.65 1.55 -0.64
N TRP A 172 -9.99 2.42 -1.40
CA TRP A 172 -8.67 2.98 -1.12
C TRP A 172 -8.60 3.75 0.19
N GLU A 173 -9.60 4.60 0.44
CA GLU A 173 -9.77 5.33 1.69
C GLU A 173 -10.13 4.38 2.83
N GLY A 174 -10.98 3.38 2.56
CA GLY A 174 -11.37 2.36 3.52
C GLY A 174 -10.18 1.55 4.06
N VAL A 175 -9.26 1.10 3.19
CA VAL A 175 -8.05 0.39 3.64
C VAL A 175 -7.10 1.32 4.38
N GLY A 176 -7.04 2.62 4.02
CA GLY A 176 -6.30 3.64 4.76
C GLY A 176 -6.80 3.81 6.19
N LEU A 177 -8.10 3.94 6.37
CA LEU A 177 -8.73 4.03 7.69
C LEU A 177 -8.53 2.75 8.52
N ALA A 178 -8.76 1.58 7.93
CA ALA A 178 -8.61 0.31 8.62
C ALA A 178 -7.15 0.07 9.06
N SER A 179 -6.17 0.42 8.21
CA SER A 179 -4.75 0.32 8.57
C SER A 179 -4.37 1.26 9.72
N TYR A 180 -4.87 2.50 9.74
CA TYR A 180 -4.70 3.43 10.84
C TYR A 180 -5.18 2.84 12.18
N LEU A 181 -6.41 2.25 12.18
CA LEU A 181 -7.01 1.63 13.37
C LEU A 181 -6.24 0.39 13.82
N LEU A 182 -5.67 -0.37 12.90
CA LEU A 182 -4.93 -1.60 13.17
C LEU A 182 -3.48 -1.33 13.61
N ILE A 183 -2.76 -0.40 12.99
CA ILE A 183 -1.41 0.01 13.40
C ILE A 183 -1.48 0.63 14.80
N GLY A 184 -2.46 1.51 15.05
CA GLY A 184 -2.71 2.14 16.34
C GLY A 184 -3.54 1.30 17.31
N PHE A 185 -3.64 -0.03 17.12
CA PHE A 185 -4.50 -0.88 17.94
C PHE A 185 -4.18 -0.77 19.43
N TRP A 186 -2.92 -0.76 19.80
CA TRP A 186 -2.43 -0.50 21.16
C TRP A 186 -2.23 1.00 21.40
N GLN A 187 -3.31 1.78 21.26
CA GLN A 187 -3.31 3.25 21.31
C GLN A 187 -2.71 3.86 22.59
N GLN A 188 -2.61 3.09 23.68
CA GLN A 188 -1.94 3.50 24.93
C GLN A 188 -0.42 3.50 24.82
N LYS A 189 0.16 2.83 23.80
CA LYS A 189 1.57 2.92 23.46
C LYS A 189 1.78 4.16 22.59
N THR A 190 2.55 5.13 23.06
CA THR A 190 2.83 6.37 22.31
C THR A 190 3.46 6.08 20.95
N SER A 191 4.36 5.08 20.86
CA SER A 191 4.99 4.66 19.60
C SER A 191 3.94 4.19 18.58
N ALA A 192 2.96 3.39 18.99
CA ALA A 192 1.90 2.90 18.10
C ALA A 192 0.97 4.04 17.64
N ALA A 193 0.64 4.98 18.53
CA ALA A 193 -0.17 6.14 18.18
C ALA A 193 0.55 7.07 17.18
N VAL A 194 1.86 7.29 17.35
CA VAL A 194 2.69 8.08 16.43
C VAL A 194 2.81 7.37 15.08
N ALA A 195 3.09 6.07 15.08
CA ALA A 195 3.20 5.25 13.88
C ALA A 195 1.90 5.26 13.06
N ALA A 196 0.74 5.13 13.72
CA ALA A 196 -0.56 5.17 13.06
C ALA A 196 -0.81 6.54 12.40
N LYS A 197 -0.55 7.65 13.12
CA LYS A 197 -0.68 9.00 12.55
C LYS A 197 0.25 9.21 11.37
N LYS A 198 1.51 8.79 11.48
CA LYS A 198 2.47 8.87 10.38
C LYS A 198 1.98 8.08 9.16
N ALA A 199 1.56 6.82 9.34
CA ALA A 199 1.02 6.01 8.26
C ALA A 199 -0.19 6.68 7.59
N PHE A 200 -1.12 7.24 8.38
CA PHE A 200 -2.29 7.93 7.85
C PHE A 200 -1.91 9.18 7.03
N VAL A 201 -1.08 10.06 7.58
CA VAL A 201 -0.70 11.33 6.94
C VAL A 201 0.11 11.10 5.67
N VAL A 202 1.11 10.21 5.69
CA VAL A 202 1.93 9.90 4.52
C VAL A 202 1.08 9.29 3.40
N ASN A 203 0.18 8.37 3.74
CA ASN A 203 -0.74 7.81 2.76
C ASN A 203 -1.67 8.86 2.17
N ARG A 204 -2.12 9.85 2.97
CA ARG A 204 -3.00 10.93 2.50
C ARG A 204 -2.37 11.76 1.38
N VAL A 205 -1.04 11.90 1.35
CA VAL A 205 -0.33 12.53 0.22
C VAL A 205 -0.55 11.72 -1.07
N GLY A 206 -0.47 10.39 -1.00
CA GLY A 206 -0.81 9.52 -2.13
C GLY A 206 -2.29 9.61 -2.52
N ASP A 207 -3.18 9.66 -1.53
CA ASP A 207 -4.63 9.74 -1.73
C ASP A 207 -5.04 11.05 -2.47
N ILE A 208 -4.33 12.16 -2.23
CA ILE A 208 -4.48 13.41 -3.02
C ILE A 208 -4.13 13.13 -4.49
N GLY A 209 -3.05 12.39 -4.77
CA GLY A 209 -2.72 11.97 -6.14
C GLY A 209 -3.86 11.20 -6.79
N MET A 210 -4.46 10.25 -6.07
CA MET A 210 -5.62 9.49 -6.58
C MET A 210 -6.82 10.40 -6.86
N ALA A 211 -7.18 11.28 -5.93
CA ALA A 211 -8.31 12.19 -6.10
C ALA A 211 -8.13 13.14 -7.30
N LEU A 212 -6.93 13.73 -7.45
CA LEU A 212 -6.60 14.58 -8.59
C LEU A 212 -6.57 13.79 -9.91
N GLY A 213 -6.07 12.54 -9.87
CA GLY A 213 -6.09 11.63 -11.01
C GLY A 213 -7.51 11.34 -11.50
N VAL A 214 -8.41 11.00 -10.58
CA VAL A 214 -9.85 10.77 -10.89
C VAL A 214 -10.49 12.05 -11.45
N GLY A 215 -10.21 13.21 -10.86
CA GLY A 215 -10.68 14.50 -11.38
C GLY A 215 -10.17 14.80 -12.79
N LEU A 216 -8.90 14.53 -13.07
CA LEU A 216 -8.31 14.71 -14.39
C LEU A 216 -8.86 13.69 -15.42
N MET A 217 -9.11 12.43 -15.01
CA MET A 217 -9.80 11.44 -15.85
C MET A 217 -11.18 11.94 -16.28
N PHE A 218 -11.97 12.42 -15.32
CA PHE A 218 -13.29 12.97 -15.63
C PHE A 218 -13.19 14.18 -16.57
N ALA A 219 -12.27 15.09 -16.33
CA ALA A 219 -12.07 16.26 -17.19
C ALA A 219 -11.62 15.90 -18.62
N THR A 220 -10.86 14.80 -18.77
CA THR A 220 -10.32 14.36 -20.06
C THR A 220 -11.30 13.49 -20.84
N PHE A 221 -11.95 12.53 -20.16
CA PHE A 221 -12.74 11.48 -20.79
C PHE A 221 -14.27 11.63 -20.58
N GLY A 222 -14.70 12.51 -19.68
CA GLY A 222 -16.10 12.67 -19.31
C GLY A 222 -16.69 11.52 -18.48
N THR A 223 -15.85 10.54 -18.11
CA THR A 223 -16.21 9.34 -17.32
C THR A 223 -15.07 8.93 -16.41
N THR A 224 -15.37 8.13 -15.38
CA THR A 224 -14.39 7.52 -14.47
C THR A 224 -14.49 5.98 -14.49
N SER A 225 -15.39 5.39 -15.31
CA SER A 225 -15.51 3.93 -15.44
C SER A 225 -14.38 3.33 -16.26
N PHE A 226 -13.93 2.13 -15.89
CA PHE A 226 -12.88 1.42 -16.63
C PHE A 226 -13.29 1.17 -18.08
N ALA A 227 -14.51 0.70 -18.31
CA ALA A 227 -15.04 0.46 -19.65
C ALA A 227 -15.06 1.74 -20.50
N GLY A 228 -15.53 2.85 -19.92
CA GLY A 228 -15.60 4.12 -20.64
C GLY A 228 -14.23 4.69 -20.98
N ILE A 229 -13.27 4.64 -20.03
CA ILE A 229 -11.92 5.18 -20.25
C ILE A 229 -11.14 4.28 -21.23
N SER A 230 -11.16 2.95 -21.05
CA SER A 230 -10.43 2.03 -21.93
C SER A 230 -10.85 2.12 -23.40
N ALA A 231 -12.11 2.46 -23.66
CA ALA A 231 -12.63 2.60 -25.02
C ALA A 231 -12.07 3.84 -25.75
N VAL A 232 -11.66 4.89 -25.03
CA VAL A 232 -11.24 6.18 -25.62
C VAL A 232 -9.86 6.66 -25.19
N SER A 233 -9.13 5.85 -24.41
CA SER A 233 -7.81 6.24 -23.87
C SER A 233 -6.78 6.56 -24.96
N GLY A 234 -6.84 5.87 -26.11
CA GLY A 234 -5.97 6.11 -27.27
C GLY A 234 -6.25 7.43 -28.02
N GLU A 235 -7.40 8.06 -27.81
CA GLU A 235 -7.79 9.31 -28.45
C GLU A 235 -7.31 10.54 -27.66
N ALA A 236 -6.93 10.37 -26.38
CA ALA A 236 -6.50 11.44 -25.51
C ALA A 236 -5.08 11.93 -25.83
N SER A 237 -4.77 13.18 -25.47
CA SER A 237 -3.41 13.68 -25.62
C SER A 237 -2.43 12.95 -24.71
N GLU A 238 -1.23 12.62 -25.20
CA GLU A 238 -0.17 11.97 -24.41
C GLU A 238 0.12 12.74 -23.11
N ALA A 239 0.05 14.06 -23.13
CA ALA A 239 0.27 14.89 -21.94
C ALA A 239 -0.80 14.65 -20.85
N ALA A 240 -2.08 14.52 -21.23
CA ALA A 240 -3.15 14.26 -20.29
C ALA A 240 -3.01 12.86 -19.68
N VAL A 241 -2.79 11.83 -20.49
CA VAL A 241 -2.64 10.44 -20.03
C VAL A 241 -1.38 10.28 -19.16
N THR A 242 -0.27 10.94 -19.56
CA THR A 242 0.96 10.99 -18.75
C THR A 242 0.72 11.68 -17.40
N GLY A 243 -0.02 12.79 -17.37
CA GLY A 243 -0.39 13.48 -16.13
C GLY A 243 -1.22 12.58 -15.21
N ILE A 244 -2.22 11.89 -15.74
CA ILE A 244 -3.01 10.89 -15.01
C ILE A 244 -2.10 9.78 -14.49
N GLY A 245 -1.21 9.23 -15.33
CA GLY A 245 -0.28 8.17 -14.95
C GLY A 245 0.62 8.55 -13.77
N PHE A 246 1.18 9.78 -13.75
CA PHE A 246 1.98 10.26 -12.61
C PHE A 246 1.14 10.45 -11.34
N LEU A 247 -0.11 10.88 -11.45
CA LEU A 247 -1.01 11.02 -10.29
C LEU A 247 -1.39 9.64 -9.72
N LEU A 248 -1.62 8.64 -10.57
CA LEU A 248 -1.82 7.25 -10.14
C LEU A 248 -0.55 6.64 -9.54
N LEU A 249 0.63 6.97 -10.08
CA LEU A 249 1.91 6.56 -9.51
C LEU A 249 2.10 7.17 -8.11
N LEU A 250 1.77 8.44 -7.90
CA LEU A 250 1.81 9.06 -6.57
C LEU A 250 0.88 8.35 -5.59
N ALA A 251 -0.33 7.98 -6.02
CA ALA A 251 -1.25 7.17 -5.23
C ALA A 251 -0.63 5.81 -4.86
N ALA A 252 -0.05 5.12 -5.84
CA ALA A 252 0.63 3.85 -5.62
C ALA A 252 1.82 3.99 -4.66
N CYS A 253 2.61 5.08 -4.75
CA CYS A 253 3.70 5.35 -3.81
C CYS A 253 3.24 5.42 -2.36
N GLY A 254 2.06 5.98 -2.10
CA GLY A 254 1.46 6.03 -0.77
C GLY A 254 1.17 4.64 -0.22
N LYS A 255 0.22 3.92 -0.81
CA LYS A 255 -0.24 2.61 -0.30
C LYS A 255 0.81 1.51 -0.39
N SER A 256 1.61 1.49 -1.45
CA SER A 256 2.65 0.47 -1.66
C SER A 256 4.00 0.82 -1.06
N ALA A 257 4.07 1.88 -0.26
CA ALA A 257 5.28 2.34 0.42
C ALA A 257 6.49 2.47 -0.53
N GLN A 258 6.27 3.10 -1.67
CA GLN A 258 7.32 3.36 -2.64
C GLN A 258 7.95 4.73 -2.40
N PHE A 259 9.18 4.89 -2.86
CA PHE A 259 9.86 6.18 -2.83
C PHE A 259 9.00 7.26 -3.55
N PRO A 260 8.84 8.46 -2.97
CA PRO A 260 9.40 8.96 -1.71
C PRO A 260 8.50 8.76 -0.46
N LEU A 261 7.40 8.01 -0.56
CA LEU A 261 6.41 7.85 0.52
C LEU A 261 6.57 6.56 1.35
N GLN A 262 7.77 5.95 1.38
CA GLN A 262 8.05 4.65 2.00
C GLN A 262 8.12 4.66 3.53
N SER A 263 8.31 5.82 4.16
CA SER A 263 8.77 5.92 5.54
C SER A 263 7.81 5.35 6.60
N TRP A 264 6.51 5.30 6.32
CA TRP A 264 5.49 4.79 7.24
C TRP A 264 5.56 3.27 7.45
N LEU A 265 6.12 2.53 6.47
CA LEU A 265 6.04 1.06 6.43
C LEU A 265 6.78 0.41 7.59
N LEU A 266 7.96 0.91 7.94
CA LEU A 266 8.79 0.38 9.02
C LEU A 266 8.19 0.69 10.40
N ASP A 267 7.52 1.83 10.55
CA ASP A 267 6.86 2.20 11.80
C ASP A 267 5.53 1.48 11.98
N ALA A 268 4.88 1.05 10.90
CA ALA A 268 3.68 0.21 10.95
C ALA A 268 3.90 -1.11 11.72
N MET A 269 5.15 -1.49 11.98
CA MET A 269 5.51 -2.66 12.81
C MET A 269 5.16 -2.51 14.29
N GLU A 270 4.74 -1.35 14.76
CA GLU A 270 4.22 -1.14 16.12
C GLU A 270 2.85 -1.83 16.36
N GLY A 271 2.11 -2.14 15.30
CA GLY A 271 0.88 -2.91 15.38
C GLY A 271 1.09 -4.40 15.68
N PRO A 272 0.02 -5.15 16.06
CA PRO A 272 0.09 -6.59 16.25
C PRO A 272 0.59 -7.33 15.00
N THR A 273 1.35 -8.41 15.16
CA THR A 273 1.97 -9.13 14.03
C THR A 273 0.99 -9.63 12.96
N PRO A 274 -0.22 -10.12 13.29
CA PRO A 274 -1.20 -10.46 12.24
C PRO A 274 -1.62 -9.27 11.36
N VAL A 275 -1.60 -8.05 11.92
CA VAL A 275 -1.82 -6.82 11.13
C VAL A 275 -0.69 -6.62 10.13
N SER A 276 0.56 -6.79 10.59
CA SER A 276 1.73 -6.73 9.70
C SER A 276 1.61 -7.77 8.58
N ALA A 277 1.22 -9.00 8.89
CA ALA A 277 0.99 -10.03 7.88
C ALA A 277 -0.08 -9.60 6.86
N LEU A 278 -1.22 -9.08 7.32
CA LEU A 278 -2.32 -8.67 6.44
C LEU A 278 -1.94 -7.49 5.53
N ILE A 279 -1.39 -6.41 6.12
CA ILE A 279 -0.98 -5.21 5.38
C ILE A 279 0.08 -5.55 4.32
N HIS A 280 1.07 -6.38 4.68
CA HIS A 280 2.27 -6.59 3.86
C HIS A 280 2.18 -7.75 2.87
N ALA A 281 1.23 -8.70 3.06
CA ALA A 281 1.14 -9.89 2.21
C ALA A 281 0.05 -9.78 1.14
N ALA A 282 -1.18 -9.47 1.55
CA ALA A 282 -2.34 -9.71 0.69
C ALA A 282 -3.19 -8.47 0.40
N THR A 283 -2.87 -7.29 1.01
CA THR A 283 -3.81 -6.18 0.98
C THR A 283 -3.15 -4.82 0.66
N MET A 284 -2.92 -3.95 1.64
CA MET A 284 -2.64 -2.53 1.42
C MET A 284 -1.46 -2.26 0.48
N VAL A 285 -0.32 -2.93 0.71
CA VAL A 285 0.89 -2.69 -0.12
C VAL A 285 0.77 -3.24 -1.54
N THR A 286 -0.18 -4.14 -1.79
CA THR A 286 -0.46 -4.69 -3.13
C THR A 286 -1.39 -3.79 -3.94
N ALA A 287 -2.08 -2.84 -3.28
CA ALA A 287 -3.07 -1.97 -3.92
C ALA A 287 -2.46 -1.08 -5.02
N GLY A 288 -1.21 -0.59 -4.84
CA GLY A 288 -0.55 0.21 -5.89
C GLY A 288 -0.14 -0.63 -7.09
N VAL A 289 0.28 -1.88 -6.90
CA VAL A 289 0.56 -2.80 -8.00
C VAL A 289 -0.74 -3.10 -8.77
N TYR A 290 -1.82 -3.39 -8.05
CA TYR A 290 -3.16 -3.54 -8.63
C TYR A 290 -3.56 -2.30 -9.44
N LEU A 291 -3.43 -1.11 -8.86
CA LEU A 291 -3.84 0.14 -9.49
C LEU A 291 -3.11 0.37 -10.82
N ILE A 292 -1.79 0.19 -10.86
CA ILE A 292 -0.99 0.37 -12.08
C ILE A 292 -1.37 -0.68 -13.12
N THR A 293 -1.44 -1.96 -12.72
CA THR A 293 -1.79 -3.06 -13.62
C THR A 293 -3.23 -2.93 -14.12
N ARG A 294 -4.19 -2.53 -13.25
CA ARG A 294 -5.59 -2.28 -13.64
C ARG A 294 -5.72 -1.11 -14.61
N SER A 295 -4.84 -0.15 -14.52
CA SER A 295 -4.83 1.05 -15.37
C SER A 295 -3.92 0.89 -16.62
N ASN A 296 -3.63 -0.35 -17.06
CA ASN A 296 -2.79 -0.63 -18.22
C ASN A 296 -3.23 0.18 -19.45
N PHE A 297 -4.52 0.26 -19.73
CA PHE A 297 -5.11 1.02 -20.84
C PHE A 297 -4.83 2.55 -20.77
N LEU A 298 -4.29 3.07 -19.67
CA LEU A 298 -3.77 4.43 -19.55
C LEU A 298 -2.24 4.44 -19.67
N PHE A 299 -1.55 3.53 -18.95
CA PHE A 299 -0.10 3.50 -18.91
C PHE A 299 0.52 3.14 -20.25
N ASP A 300 -0.13 2.29 -21.07
CA ASP A 300 0.37 1.88 -22.37
C ASP A 300 0.39 3.05 -23.40
N TYR A 301 -0.42 4.10 -23.16
CA TYR A 301 -0.36 5.37 -23.88
C TYR A 301 0.49 6.46 -23.17
N ALA A 302 1.15 6.14 -22.05
CA ALA A 302 1.90 7.09 -21.23
C ALA A 302 3.35 6.63 -20.95
N PRO A 303 4.24 6.53 -21.95
CA PRO A 303 5.58 5.94 -21.80
C PRO A 303 6.45 6.67 -20.76
N ASN A 304 6.27 7.99 -20.59
CA ASN A 304 6.95 8.76 -19.56
C ASN A 304 6.50 8.35 -18.15
N ALA A 305 5.21 8.07 -17.96
CA ALA A 305 4.69 7.62 -16.68
C ALA A 305 5.14 6.17 -16.40
N GLN A 306 5.15 5.27 -17.39
CA GLN A 306 5.73 3.93 -17.26
C GLN A 306 7.20 3.98 -16.82
N THR A 307 8.00 4.84 -17.47
CA THR A 307 9.40 5.08 -17.05
C THR A 307 9.47 5.53 -15.60
N GLY A 308 8.57 6.44 -15.17
CA GLY A 308 8.47 6.85 -13.78
C GLY A 308 8.18 5.68 -12.83
N VAL A 309 7.29 4.76 -13.21
CA VAL A 309 6.98 3.54 -12.45
C VAL A 309 8.22 2.65 -12.32
N VAL A 310 8.96 2.40 -13.42
CA VAL A 310 10.22 1.64 -13.40
C VAL A 310 11.24 2.25 -12.45
N VAL A 311 11.47 3.56 -12.56
CA VAL A 311 12.45 4.28 -11.73
C VAL A 311 12.10 4.18 -10.24
N VAL A 312 10.85 4.45 -9.88
CA VAL A 312 10.36 4.36 -8.49
C VAL A 312 10.49 2.92 -7.97
N GLY A 313 10.12 1.93 -8.77
CA GLY A 313 10.25 0.51 -8.42
C GLY A 313 11.70 0.12 -8.13
N VAL A 314 12.64 0.49 -9.01
CA VAL A 314 14.08 0.20 -8.84
C VAL A 314 14.66 0.86 -7.59
N ILE A 315 14.36 2.15 -7.38
CA ILE A 315 14.86 2.87 -6.19
C ILE A 315 14.34 2.19 -4.92
N THR A 316 13.06 1.89 -4.86
CA THR A 316 12.44 1.30 -3.67
C THR A 316 12.93 -0.12 -3.42
N LEU A 317 13.11 -0.91 -4.47
CA LEU A 317 13.67 -2.25 -4.42
C LEU A 317 15.03 -2.25 -3.70
N LEU A 318 15.95 -1.39 -4.16
CA LEU A 318 17.30 -1.31 -3.58
C LEU A 318 17.29 -0.72 -2.17
N MET A 319 16.50 0.34 -1.94
CA MET A 319 16.35 0.93 -0.59
C MET A 319 15.86 -0.10 0.43
N GLY A 320 14.79 -0.82 0.11
CA GLY A 320 14.22 -1.84 0.99
C GLY A 320 15.19 -2.97 1.29
N ALA A 321 15.95 -3.42 0.29
CA ALA A 321 16.96 -4.45 0.44
C ALA A 321 18.11 -4.00 1.38
N VAL A 322 18.63 -2.78 1.19
CA VAL A 322 19.70 -2.21 2.03
C VAL A 322 19.23 -2.01 3.47
N ILE A 323 18.04 -1.47 3.68
CA ILE A 323 17.44 -1.28 5.02
C ILE A 323 17.29 -2.63 5.72
N GLY A 324 16.77 -3.65 5.02
CA GLY A 324 16.60 -5.01 5.54
C GLY A 324 17.89 -5.64 6.07
N CYS A 325 19.05 -5.33 5.47
CA CYS A 325 20.36 -5.79 5.94
C CYS A 325 20.75 -5.27 7.32
N ALA A 326 20.26 -4.09 7.73
CA ALA A 326 20.75 -3.37 8.90
C ALA A 326 19.83 -3.44 10.13
N LYS A 327 18.56 -3.86 9.95
CA LYS A 327 17.61 -3.96 11.06
C LYS A 327 17.88 -5.20 11.92
N ASP A 328 17.82 -5.03 13.23
CA ASP A 328 17.92 -6.09 14.23
C ASP A 328 16.55 -6.54 14.76
N ASP A 329 15.50 -5.74 14.57
CA ASP A 329 14.10 -6.09 14.79
C ASP A 329 13.60 -6.99 13.65
N ILE A 330 13.07 -8.19 13.99
CA ILE A 330 12.63 -9.20 13.03
C ILE A 330 11.49 -8.67 12.13
N LYS A 331 10.54 -7.92 12.69
CA LYS A 331 9.42 -7.35 11.92
C LYS A 331 9.91 -6.22 11.00
N LYS A 332 10.80 -5.34 11.49
CA LYS A 332 11.35 -4.25 10.66
C LYS A 332 12.25 -4.78 9.54
N ALA A 333 13.01 -5.86 9.77
CA ALA A 333 13.75 -6.53 8.70
C ALA A 333 12.82 -7.12 7.63
N LEU A 334 11.72 -7.76 8.03
CA LEU A 334 10.68 -8.25 7.12
C LEU A 334 9.93 -7.11 6.41
N ALA A 335 9.71 -5.97 7.06
CA ALA A 335 9.12 -4.78 6.42
C ALA A 335 10.06 -4.20 5.34
N GLY A 336 11.36 -4.11 5.59
CA GLY A 336 12.36 -3.75 4.57
C GLY A 336 12.35 -4.72 3.40
N SER A 337 12.21 -6.02 3.67
CA SER A 337 12.06 -7.01 2.60
C SER A 337 10.73 -6.89 1.85
N THR A 338 9.63 -6.42 2.47
CA THR A 338 8.38 -6.11 1.76
C THR A 338 8.58 -4.94 0.81
N MET A 339 9.19 -3.85 1.29
CA MET A 339 9.53 -2.69 0.45
C MET A 339 10.31 -3.13 -0.80
N SER A 340 11.32 -3.98 -0.63
CA SER A 340 12.10 -4.51 -1.75
C SER A 340 11.28 -5.35 -2.72
N GLN A 341 10.43 -6.28 -2.23
CA GLN A 341 9.64 -7.16 -3.11
C GLN A 341 8.52 -6.40 -3.84
N ILE A 342 7.85 -5.45 -3.17
CA ILE A 342 6.88 -4.58 -3.85
C ILE A 342 7.59 -3.69 -4.88
N GLY A 343 8.82 -3.26 -4.62
CA GLY A 343 9.66 -2.58 -5.62
C GLY A 343 9.87 -3.41 -6.89
N TYR A 344 10.08 -4.74 -6.78
CA TYR A 344 10.10 -5.66 -7.94
C TYR A 344 8.77 -5.67 -8.70
N MET A 345 7.63 -5.70 -7.99
CA MET A 345 6.31 -5.74 -8.63
C MET A 345 5.99 -4.41 -9.33
N ILE A 346 6.34 -3.27 -8.71
CA ILE A 346 6.17 -1.95 -9.31
C ILE A 346 7.10 -1.80 -10.53
N LEU A 347 8.36 -2.24 -10.43
CA LEU A 347 9.26 -2.32 -11.58
C LEU A 347 8.62 -3.12 -12.72
N ALA A 348 8.14 -4.33 -12.43
CA ALA A 348 7.51 -5.19 -13.44
C ALA A 348 6.26 -4.54 -14.06
N ALA A 349 5.39 -3.94 -13.23
CA ALA A 349 4.22 -3.21 -13.73
C ALA A 349 4.60 -2.01 -14.61
N GLY A 350 5.75 -1.37 -14.37
CA GLY A 350 6.28 -0.29 -15.22
C GLY A 350 6.83 -0.76 -16.57
N LEU A 351 7.09 -2.06 -16.74
CA LEU A 351 7.54 -2.62 -18.02
C LEU A 351 6.38 -2.81 -19.03
N GLY A 352 5.16 -2.42 -18.66
CA GLY A 352 4.00 -2.56 -19.53
C GLY A 352 3.58 -4.03 -19.73
N PRO A 353 3.04 -4.40 -20.92
CA PRO A 353 2.55 -5.76 -21.19
C PRO A 353 3.60 -6.85 -20.90
N ALA A 354 4.89 -6.59 -21.15
CA ALA A 354 5.97 -7.54 -20.85
C ALA A 354 6.13 -7.88 -19.37
N GLY A 355 5.60 -7.04 -18.47
CA GLY A 355 5.78 -7.19 -17.03
C GLY A 355 4.51 -7.36 -16.20
N TYR A 356 3.34 -6.96 -16.69
CA TYR A 356 2.10 -6.96 -15.90
C TYR A 356 1.75 -8.33 -15.31
N ALA A 357 1.73 -9.37 -16.13
CA ALA A 357 1.41 -10.72 -15.68
C ALA A 357 2.41 -11.23 -14.64
N PHE A 358 3.70 -10.94 -14.79
CA PHE A 358 4.75 -11.33 -13.85
C PHE A 358 4.71 -10.53 -12.56
N ALA A 359 4.27 -9.25 -12.59
CA ALA A 359 4.00 -8.46 -11.39
C ALA A 359 2.91 -9.13 -10.54
N ILE A 360 1.83 -9.59 -11.15
CA ILE A 360 0.72 -10.26 -10.47
C ILE A 360 1.11 -11.66 -10.01
N LEU A 361 1.85 -12.45 -10.82
CA LEU A 361 2.39 -13.74 -10.40
C LEU A 361 3.24 -13.61 -9.14
N HIS A 362 4.16 -12.62 -9.13
CA HIS A 362 5.01 -12.39 -7.97
C HIS A 362 4.20 -11.89 -6.77
N LEU A 363 3.14 -11.11 -6.99
CA LEU A 363 2.24 -10.65 -5.95
C LEU A 363 1.51 -11.82 -5.28
N LEU A 364 1.00 -12.79 -6.04
CA LEU A 364 0.35 -13.99 -5.50
C LEU A 364 1.31 -14.86 -4.69
N ALA A 365 2.51 -15.14 -5.24
CA ALA A 365 3.57 -15.85 -4.54
C ALA A 365 3.99 -15.13 -3.26
N HIS A 366 4.18 -13.80 -3.34
CA HIS A 366 4.53 -12.94 -2.22
C HIS A 366 3.47 -12.98 -1.12
N GLY A 367 2.19 -12.97 -1.47
CA GLY A 367 1.10 -13.08 -0.53
C GLY A 367 1.23 -14.30 0.37
N ALA A 368 1.58 -15.45 -0.20
CA ALA A 368 1.77 -16.69 0.55
C ALA A 368 3.04 -16.64 1.43
N PHE A 369 4.22 -16.45 0.82
CA PHE A 369 5.46 -16.54 1.61
C PHE A 369 5.65 -15.37 2.58
N LYS A 370 5.08 -14.20 2.29
CA LYS A 370 5.20 -13.05 3.19
C LYS A 370 4.29 -13.17 4.40
N ALA A 371 3.05 -13.64 4.21
CA ALA A 371 2.17 -13.98 5.34
C ALA A 371 2.83 -15.04 6.22
N ASN A 372 3.40 -16.09 5.62
CA ASN A 372 4.12 -17.13 6.34
C ASN A 372 5.29 -16.56 7.16
N LEU A 373 6.11 -15.70 6.58
CA LEU A 373 7.26 -15.10 7.26
C LEU A 373 6.84 -14.18 8.42
N PHE A 374 5.83 -13.32 8.23
CA PHE A 374 5.35 -12.45 9.31
C PHE A 374 4.67 -13.23 10.43
N LEU A 375 3.79 -14.17 10.10
CA LEU A 375 3.15 -14.99 11.12
C LEU A 375 4.18 -15.90 11.82
N GLY A 376 5.15 -16.43 11.09
CA GLY A 376 6.30 -17.15 11.67
C GLY A 376 7.12 -16.29 12.63
N ALA A 377 7.39 -15.02 12.26
CA ALA A 377 8.02 -14.07 13.18
C ALA A 377 7.15 -13.80 14.42
N GLY A 378 5.83 -13.70 14.24
CA GLY A 378 4.90 -13.59 15.36
C GLY A 378 4.94 -14.80 16.29
N SER A 379 5.08 -16.01 15.74
CA SER A 379 5.25 -17.24 16.54
C SER A 379 6.58 -17.23 17.29
N VAL A 380 7.68 -16.78 16.66
CA VAL A 380 8.97 -16.62 17.34
C VAL A 380 8.87 -15.64 18.50
N MET A 381 8.26 -14.47 18.27
CA MET A 381 8.07 -13.46 19.32
C MET A 381 7.22 -13.99 20.46
N HIS A 382 6.12 -14.70 20.15
CA HIS A 382 5.25 -15.31 21.16
C HIS A 382 5.99 -16.32 22.04
N GLY A 383 6.90 -17.09 21.46
CA GLY A 383 7.76 -18.02 22.20
C GLY A 383 8.95 -17.34 22.91
N MET A 384 9.18 -16.05 22.68
CA MET A 384 10.31 -15.27 23.21
C MET A 384 9.84 -14.06 24.05
N ASP A 385 8.68 -14.18 24.72
CA ASP A 385 8.10 -13.14 25.60
C ASP A 385 7.96 -11.78 24.91
N ASP A 386 7.49 -11.78 23.66
CA ASP A 386 7.28 -10.60 22.80
C ASP A 386 8.56 -9.79 22.45
N ASP A 387 9.75 -10.34 22.68
CA ASP A 387 11.00 -9.70 22.24
C ASP A 387 11.08 -9.70 20.71
N VAL A 388 11.36 -8.54 20.11
CA VAL A 388 11.47 -8.34 18.66
C VAL A 388 12.92 -8.42 18.15
N ASN A 389 13.92 -8.39 19.04
CA ASN A 389 15.32 -8.25 18.68
C ASN A 389 15.98 -9.60 18.36
N MET A 390 16.30 -9.82 17.08
CA MET A 390 16.96 -11.04 16.63
C MET A 390 18.32 -11.27 17.29
N ARG A 391 18.98 -10.26 17.86
CA ARG A 391 20.24 -10.42 18.60
C ARG A 391 20.08 -11.16 19.92
N HIS A 392 18.86 -11.20 20.44
CA HIS A 392 18.53 -11.95 21.65
C HIS A 392 18.13 -13.40 21.39
N TYR A 393 17.93 -13.81 20.12
CA TYR A 393 17.49 -15.16 19.74
C TYR A 393 18.67 -16.15 19.62
N GLY A 394 18.60 -17.06 18.68
CA GLY A 394 19.59 -18.08 18.36
C GLY A 394 19.16 -19.46 18.81
N ALA A 395 19.53 -20.48 18.04
CA ALA A 395 19.26 -21.91 18.30
C ALA A 395 17.76 -22.29 18.50
N LEU A 396 16.81 -21.48 17.98
CA LEU A 396 15.38 -21.71 18.17
C LEU A 396 14.83 -22.90 17.35
N GLN A 397 15.57 -23.43 16.38
CA GLN A 397 15.13 -24.53 15.52
C GLN A 397 14.67 -25.79 16.29
N LYS A 398 15.28 -26.06 17.46
CA LYS A 398 14.94 -27.24 18.30
C LYS A 398 13.75 -26.96 19.21
N ALA A 399 13.59 -25.73 19.67
CA ALA A 399 12.50 -25.32 20.55
C ALA A 399 11.18 -25.11 19.78
N MET A 400 11.29 -24.68 18.52
CA MET A 400 10.13 -24.31 17.66
C MET A 400 10.26 -24.98 16.28
N PRO A 401 10.19 -26.33 16.18
CA PRO A 401 10.48 -27.04 14.94
C PRO A 401 9.47 -26.78 13.82
N VAL A 402 8.18 -26.63 14.13
CA VAL A 402 7.14 -26.35 13.13
C VAL A 402 7.29 -24.93 12.62
N THR A 403 7.45 -23.96 13.52
CA THR A 403 7.72 -22.54 13.16
C THR A 403 9.00 -22.43 12.34
N PHE A 404 10.07 -23.13 12.71
CA PHE A 404 11.33 -23.14 11.95
C PHE A 404 11.12 -23.67 10.52
N LEU A 405 10.47 -24.84 10.37
CA LEU A 405 10.31 -25.48 9.07
C LEU A 405 9.43 -24.63 8.14
N THR A 406 8.30 -24.12 8.65
CA THR A 406 7.40 -23.26 7.86
C THR A 406 8.08 -21.94 7.50
N PHE A 407 8.81 -21.33 8.42
CA PHE A 407 9.59 -20.11 8.15
C PHE A 407 10.68 -20.37 7.11
N ALA A 408 11.35 -21.51 7.15
CA ALA A 408 12.36 -21.92 6.17
C ALA A 408 11.77 -22.05 4.76
N MET A 409 10.54 -22.56 4.60
CA MET A 409 9.85 -22.60 3.31
C MET A 409 9.60 -21.18 2.75
N GLY A 410 9.12 -20.25 3.60
CA GLY A 410 8.97 -18.85 3.21
C GLY A 410 10.31 -18.17 2.87
N TYR A 411 11.37 -18.49 3.63
CA TYR A 411 12.72 -18.01 3.35
C TYR A 411 13.24 -18.49 1.99
N LEU A 412 13.10 -19.79 1.69
CA LEU A 412 13.54 -20.35 0.40
C LEU A 412 12.72 -19.73 -0.77
N ALA A 413 11.43 -19.51 -0.55
CA ALA A 413 10.59 -18.85 -1.55
C ALA A 413 11.05 -17.40 -1.82
N ILE A 414 11.24 -16.58 -0.79
CA ILE A 414 11.58 -15.16 -0.99
C ILE A 414 12.98 -14.95 -1.59
N ILE A 415 13.96 -15.82 -1.31
CA ILE A 415 15.29 -15.71 -1.93
C ILE A 415 15.29 -16.20 -3.39
N GLY A 416 14.22 -16.88 -3.84
CA GLY A 416 14.15 -17.45 -5.18
C GLY A 416 14.92 -18.76 -5.31
N PHE A 417 14.83 -19.65 -4.31
CA PHE A 417 15.44 -20.97 -4.39
C PHE A 417 14.72 -21.83 -5.45
N PRO A 418 15.45 -22.53 -6.33
CA PRO A 418 14.84 -23.35 -7.38
C PRO A 418 13.76 -24.30 -6.85
N GLY A 419 12.61 -24.33 -7.53
CA GLY A 419 11.44 -25.14 -7.16
C GLY A 419 10.44 -24.45 -6.21
N PHE A 420 10.74 -23.26 -5.67
CA PHE A 420 9.83 -22.46 -4.87
C PHE A 420 9.16 -21.35 -5.68
N SER A 421 8.01 -20.85 -5.22
CA SER A 421 7.21 -19.88 -5.96
C SER A 421 7.94 -18.61 -6.35
N GLY A 422 8.82 -18.12 -5.48
CA GLY A 422 9.61 -16.90 -5.74
C GLY A 422 10.70 -17.07 -6.80
N PHE A 423 11.19 -18.29 -7.06
CA PHE A 423 12.10 -18.57 -8.17
C PHE A 423 11.40 -18.26 -9.50
N TRP A 424 10.27 -18.89 -9.74
CA TRP A 424 9.53 -18.73 -10.99
C TRP A 424 9.08 -17.30 -11.26
N SER A 425 8.58 -16.61 -10.23
CA SER A 425 8.02 -15.27 -10.41
C SER A 425 9.08 -14.17 -10.49
N LYS A 426 10.15 -14.23 -9.66
CA LYS A 426 11.18 -13.20 -9.64
C LYS A 426 12.10 -13.28 -10.85
N ASP A 427 12.45 -14.49 -11.30
CA ASP A 427 13.28 -14.68 -12.47
C ASP A 427 12.63 -14.07 -13.70
N LYS A 428 11.32 -14.27 -13.91
CA LYS A 428 10.57 -13.66 -15.00
C LYS A 428 10.57 -12.13 -14.95
N ILE A 429 10.48 -11.54 -13.77
CA ILE A 429 10.61 -10.06 -13.62
C ILE A 429 12.00 -9.60 -14.04
N ILE A 430 13.06 -10.31 -13.63
CA ILE A 430 14.44 -9.95 -13.98
C ILE A 430 14.69 -10.14 -15.47
N GLU A 431 14.19 -11.22 -16.07
CA GLU A 431 14.23 -11.49 -17.52
C GLU A 431 13.57 -10.34 -18.29
N ALA A 432 12.31 -10.00 -17.98
CA ALA A 432 11.57 -8.91 -18.61
C ALA A 432 12.28 -7.56 -18.44
N ALA A 433 12.87 -7.30 -17.26
CA ALA A 433 13.64 -6.09 -17.02
C ALA A 433 14.90 -6.02 -17.90
N PHE A 434 15.65 -7.11 -18.07
CA PHE A 434 16.81 -7.15 -18.96
C PHE A 434 16.42 -7.01 -20.44
N ALA A 435 15.29 -7.56 -20.85
CA ALA A 435 14.80 -7.46 -22.21
C ALA A 435 14.51 -6.00 -22.62
N GLN A 436 14.00 -5.19 -21.69
CA GLN A 436 13.62 -3.81 -21.98
C GLN A 436 14.67 -2.77 -21.53
N ASN A 437 15.32 -2.97 -20.39
CA ASN A 437 16.28 -2.02 -19.83
C ASN A 437 17.36 -2.73 -19.01
N GLY A 438 18.56 -2.87 -19.59
CA GLY A 438 19.68 -3.55 -18.94
C GLY A 438 20.09 -2.95 -17.58
N LEU A 439 19.89 -1.63 -17.34
CA LEU A 439 20.15 -1.01 -16.05
C LEU A 439 19.11 -1.48 -15.00
N ALA A 440 17.83 -1.50 -15.36
CA ALA A 440 16.76 -1.97 -14.49
C ALA A 440 16.95 -3.46 -14.15
N GLY A 441 17.29 -4.30 -15.16
CA GLY A 441 17.62 -5.71 -14.97
C GLY A 441 18.82 -5.91 -14.04
N THR A 442 19.89 -5.11 -14.22
CA THR A 442 21.08 -5.16 -13.34
C THR A 442 20.73 -4.77 -11.90
N CYS A 443 19.94 -3.71 -11.70
CA CYS A 443 19.49 -3.30 -10.36
C CYS A 443 18.61 -4.37 -9.70
N ALA A 444 17.73 -5.00 -10.46
CA ALA A 444 16.91 -6.11 -9.99
C ALA A 444 17.78 -7.32 -9.59
N LEU A 445 18.78 -7.67 -10.39
CA LEU A 445 19.74 -8.73 -10.09
C LEU A 445 20.53 -8.46 -8.79
N VAL A 446 21.03 -7.23 -8.63
CA VAL A 446 21.72 -6.80 -7.39
C VAL A 446 20.77 -6.90 -6.19
N GLY A 447 19.51 -6.48 -6.34
CA GLY A 447 18.49 -6.62 -5.31
C GLY A 447 18.26 -8.08 -4.90
N ALA A 448 18.33 -9.03 -5.85
CA ALA A 448 18.22 -10.47 -5.56
C ALA A 448 19.40 -10.97 -4.69
N ALA A 449 20.63 -10.55 -4.99
CA ALA A 449 21.81 -10.85 -4.15
C ALA A 449 21.65 -10.34 -2.72
N ILE A 450 21.23 -9.07 -2.58
CA ILE A 450 21.03 -8.45 -1.26
C ILE A 450 19.88 -9.15 -0.52
N THR A 451 18.81 -9.59 -1.23
CA THR A 451 17.74 -10.40 -0.65
C THR A 451 18.26 -11.71 -0.08
N GLY A 452 19.11 -12.43 -0.83
CA GLY A 452 19.82 -13.63 -0.34
C GLY A 452 20.59 -13.36 0.94
N PHE A 453 21.28 -12.22 1.02
CA PHE A 453 22.05 -11.84 2.20
C PHE A 453 21.18 -11.56 3.43
N TYR A 454 20.23 -10.62 3.36
CA TYR A 454 19.50 -10.20 4.57
C TYR A 454 18.53 -11.26 5.08
N MET A 455 17.91 -12.04 4.20
CA MET A 455 17.04 -13.13 4.62
C MET A 455 17.82 -14.28 5.25
N THR A 456 19.00 -14.60 4.72
CA THR A 456 19.90 -15.58 5.36
C THR A 456 20.41 -15.07 6.70
N ARG A 457 20.78 -13.77 6.81
CA ARG A 457 21.13 -13.15 8.09
C ARG A 457 20.01 -13.32 9.12
N LEU A 458 18.76 -13.07 8.73
CA LEU A 458 17.59 -13.22 9.60
C LEU A 458 17.44 -14.67 10.08
N MET A 459 17.54 -15.65 9.16
CA MET A 459 17.48 -17.08 9.48
C MET A 459 18.59 -17.49 10.46
N LEU A 460 19.83 -17.06 10.21
CA LEU A 460 20.98 -17.38 11.05
C LEU A 460 20.81 -16.82 12.45
N LEU A 461 20.42 -15.56 12.58
CA LEU A 461 20.26 -14.89 13.88
C LEU A 461 19.13 -15.52 14.70
N THR A 462 18.07 -15.99 14.05
CA THR A 462 16.89 -16.52 14.75
C THR A 462 17.03 -18.00 15.10
N PHE A 463 17.45 -18.83 14.15
CA PHE A 463 17.33 -20.27 14.31
C PHE A 463 18.65 -21.03 14.46
N PHE A 464 19.80 -20.52 13.94
CA PHE A 464 21.00 -21.31 13.79
C PHE A 464 22.19 -20.91 14.67
N THR A 465 22.39 -19.63 14.97
CA THR A 465 23.52 -19.18 15.81
C THR A 465 23.35 -19.59 17.26
N ASP A 466 24.38 -19.40 18.09
CA ASP A 466 24.38 -19.76 19.51
C ASP A 466 23.20 -19.11 20.26
N LYS A 467 22.75 -19.79 21.31
CA LYS A 467 21.72 -19.33 22.21
C LYS A 467 22.10 -18.02 22.87
N ARG A 468 21.23 -16.98 22.75
CA ARG A 468 21.45 -15.64 23.32
C ARG A 468 20.30 -15.15 24.19
N TRP A 469 19.22 -15.94 24.38
CA TRP A 469 18.14 -15.57 25.31
C TRP A 469 18.53 -15.81 26.77
N GLU A 470 17.84 -15.15 27.68
CA GLU A 470 18.05 -15.22 29.12
C GLU A 470 17.59 -16.58 29.68
N LYS A 471 18.00 -16.90 30.94
CA LYS A 471 17.72 -18.21 31.53
C LYS A 471 16.25 -18.40 31.90
N ASP A 472 15.55 -17.32 32.14
CA ASP A 472 14.13 -17.24 32.49
C ASP A 472 13.21 -17.31 31.28
N VAL A 473 13.71 -17.06 30.08
CA VAL A 473 12.96 -17.23 28.82
C VAL A 473 12.93 -18.71 28.43
N HIS A 474 11.73 -19.23 28.21
CA HIS A 474 11.50 -20.63 27.85
C HIS A 474 10.82 -20.73 26.47
N PRO A 475 11.59 -20.67 25.36
CA PRO A 475 11.02 -20.76 24.02
C PRO A 475 10.24 -22.04 23.82
N HIS A 476 9.01 -21.91 23.32
CA HIS A 476 8.09 -23.01 23.08
C HIS A 476 7.35 -22.85 21.77
N GLU A 477 6.86 -23.95 21.20
CA GLU A 477 6.12 -23.93 19.94
C GLU A 477 4.74 -23.29 20.15
N SER A 478 4.28 -22.57 19.14
CA SER A 478 2.96 -21.95 19.14
C SER A 478 1.81 -22.98 19.10
N PRO A 479 0.63 -22.65 19.62
CA PRO A 479 -0.53 -23.57 19.62
C PRO A 479 -0.99 -23.91 18.19
N LYS A 480 -1.71 -25.03 18.03
CA LYS A 480 -2.15 -25.54 16.72
C LYS A 480 -2.95 -24.52 15.89
N VAL A 481 -3.74 -23.66 16.53
CA VAL A 481 -4.51 -22.61 15.85
C VAL A 481 -3.61 -21.60 15.14
N MET A 482 -2.35 -21.45 15.55
CA MET A 482 -1.34 -20.62 14.91
C MET A 482 -0.48 -21.43 13.92
N THR A 483 -0.08 -22.68 14.27
CA THR A 483 0.81 -23.47 13.41
C THR A 483 0.12 -24.04 12.17
N VAL A 484 -1.19 -24.33 12.21
CA VAL A 484 -1.92 -24.83 11.03
C VAL A 484 -1.95 -23.79 9.89
N PRO A 485 -2.29 -22.51 10.10
CA PRO A 485 -2.14 -21.47 9.08
C PRO A 485 -0.72 -21.37 8.51
N LEU A 486 0.31 -21.49 9.37
CA LEU A 486 1.71 -21.48 8.92
C LEU A 486 2.02 -22.63 7.96
N ILE A 487 1.55 -23.84 8.27
CA ILE A 487 1.75 -25.03 7.41
C ILE A 487 1.08 -24.83 6.04
N VAL A 488 -0.16 -24.30 6.03
CA VAL A 488 -0.87 -24.04 4.77
C VAL A 488 -0.14 -22.97 3.94
N LEU A 489 0.28 -21.87 4.56
CA LEU A 489 1.02 -20.80 3.88
C LEU A 489 2.40 -21.28 3.38
N ALA A 490 3.08 -22.16 4.14
CA ALA A 490 4.31 -22.78 3.72
C ALA A 490 4.12 -23.67 2.47
N ALA A 491 3.05 -24.47 2.43
CA ALA A 491 2.68 -25.25 1.25
C ALA A 491 2.41 -24.33 0.04
N LEU A 492 1.65 -23.26 0.23
CA LEU A 492 1.38 -22.29 -0.85
C LEU A 492 2.66 -21.56 -1.31
N SER A 493 3.63 -21.34 -0.43
CA SER A 493 4.94 -20.75 -0.76
C SER A 493 5.78 -21.65 -1.69
N VAL A 494 5.52 -22.96 -1.67
CA VAL A 494 6.12 -23.92 -2.62
C VAL A 494 5.27 -24.00 -3.88
N LEU A 495 3.97 -24.24 -3.74
CA LEU A 495 3.06 -24.56 -4.84
C LEU A 495 2.70 -23.35 -5.72
N GLY A 496 2.83 -22.12 -5.22
CA GLY A 496 2.45 -20.91 -5.96
C GLY A 496 3.18 -20.72 -7.30
N GLY A 497 4.33 -21.36 -7.49
CA GLY A 497 5.05 -21.38 -8.78
C GLY A 497 4.36 -22.20 -9.88
N LEU A 498 3.47 -23.12 -9.49
CA LEU A 498 2.72 -23.94 -10.45
C LEU A 498 1.78 -23.10 -11.35
N LEU A 499 1.46 -21.87 -10.93
CA LEU A 499 0.68 -20.94 -11.74
C LEU A 499 1.37 -20.52 -13.05
N LEU A 500 2.69 -20.75 -13.18
CA LEU A 500 3.44 -20.50 -14.41
C LEU A 500 3.53 -21.75 -15.30
N LEU A 501 3.03 -22.90 -14.87
CA LEU A 501 3.02 -24.09 -15.72
C LEU A 501 2.19 -23.83 -16.97
N ASP A 502 2.78 -24.16 -18.13
CA ASP A 502 2.19 -23.95 -19.45
C ASP A 502 1.71 -22.50 -19.67
N ASP A 503 2.43 -21.52 -19.07
CA ASP A 503 2.14 -20.08 -19.09
C ASP A 503 0.71 -19.70 -18.65
N TRP A 504 0.04 -20.58 -17.88
CA TRP A 504 -1.37 -20.45 -17.50
C TRP A 504 -1.73 -19.06 -16.91
N ILE A 505 -0.88 -18.48 -16.06
CA ILE A 505 -1.14 -17.16 -15.46
C ILE A 505 -1.06 -16.04 -16.49
N VAL A 506 -0.22 -16.19 -17.51
CA VAL A 506 -0.06 -15.23 -18.61
C VAL A 506 -1.33 -15.25 -19.45
N ASP A 507 -1.73 -16.44 -19.91
CA ASP A 507 -2.95 -16.64 -20.71
C ASP A 507 -4.21 -16.22 -19.93
N TRP A 508 -4.24 -16.53 -18.62
CA TRP A 508 -5.35 -16.11 -17.75
C TRP A 508 -5.51 -14.60 -17.66
N LEU A 509 -4.42 -13.86 -17.61
CA LEU A 509 -4.42 -12.40 -17.45
C LEU A 509 -4.46 -11.64 -18.79
N ALA A 510 -4.13 -12.30 -19.92
CA ALA A 510 -4.05 -11.67 -21.23
C ALA A 510 -5.29 -10.83 -21.60
N PRO A 511 -6.55 -11.26 -21.34
CA PRO A 511 -7.74 -10.46 -21.66
C PRO A 511 -7.81 -9.12 -20.91
N VAL A 512 -7.05 -8.96 -19.82
CA VAL A 512 -7.08 -7.75 -18.98
C VAL A 512 -5.84 -6.89 -19.19
N VAL A 513 -4.66 -7.51 -19.34
CA VAL A 513 -3.37 -6.79 -19.33
C VAL A 513 -2.61 -6.86 -20.65
N GLY A 514 -3.17 -7.55 -21.66
CA GLY A 514 -2.50 -7.82 -22.93
C GLY A 514 -1.51 -8.99 -22.83
N GLU A 515 -1.07 -9.47 -23.99
CA GLU A 515 -0.04 -10.49 -24.06
C GLU A 515 1.36 -9.86 -23.90
N PRO A 516 2.30 -10.54 -23.22
CA PRO A 516 3.69 -10.11 -23.25
C PRO A 516 4.22 -10.27 -24.68
N GLY A 517 4.70 -9.16 -25.25
CA GLY A 517 5.33 -9.21 -26.56
C GLY A 517 6.59 -10.10 -26.57
N PRO A 518 7.21 -10.36 -27.75
CA PRO A 518 8.35 -11.25 -27.86
C PRO A 518 9.51 -10.78 -26.97
N GLU A 519 10.05 -11.70 -26.17
CA GLU A 519 11.21 -11.44 -25.28
C GLU A 519 12.49 -11.29 -26.14
N ASN A 520 12.92 -10.05 -26.38
CA ASN A 520 14.19 -9.76 -27.04
C ASN A 520 15.35 -9.76 -26.02
N LEU A 521 15.62 -10.91 -25.42
CA LEU A 521 16.76 -11.06 -24.52
C LEU A 521 18.09 -11.11 -25.30
N PRO A 522 19.14 -10.42 -24.82
CA PRO A 522 20.47 -10.49 -25.43
C PRO A 522 21.14 -11.86 -25.28
N VAL A 523 20.65 -12.68 -24.35
CA VAL A 523 21.11 -14.06 -24.06
C VAL A 523 19.90 -14.94 -23.76
N PRO A 524 19.98 -16.27 -23.99
CA PRO A 524 18.88 -17.17 -23.64
C PRO A 524 18.45 -17.04 -22.17
N ALA A 525 17.16 -17.10 -21.89
CA ALA A 525 16.57 -16.92 -20.56
C ALA A 525 17.22 -17.81 -19.47
N ILE A 526 17.58 -19.04 -19.82
CA ILE A 526 18.26 -19.98 -18.90
C ILE A 526 19.57 -19.42 -18.32
N PHE A 527 20.31 -18.60 -19.09
CA PHE A 527 21.52 -17.97 -18.56
C PHE A 527 21.22 -16.86 -17.57
N VAL A 528 20.12 -16.13 -17.76
CA VAL A 528 19.64 -15.11 -16.79
C VAL A 528 19.21 -15.80 -15.49
N SER A 529 18.41 -16.85 -15.58
CA SER A 529 17.98 -17.63 -14.40
C SER A 529 19.18 -18.25 -13.66
N LEU A 530 20.14 -18.81 -14.38
CA LEU A 530 21.37 -19.33 -13.76
C LEU A 530 22.18 -18.22 -13.06
N LEU A 531 22.28 -17.06 -13.69
CA LEU A 531 22.95 -15.90 -13.11
C LEU A 531 22.25 -15.44 -11.82
N VAL A 532 20.91 -15.39 -11.80
CA VAL A 532 20.11 -15.07 -10.59
C VAL A 532 20.46 -16.06 -9.47
N VAL A 533 20.43 -17.36 -9.73
CA VAL A 533 20.77 -18.40 -8.73
C VAL A 533 22.17 -18.21 -8.19
N VAL A 534 23.15 -17.97 -9.07
CA VAL A 534 24.56 -17.74 -8.66
C VAL A 534 24.68 -16.50 -7.77
N VAL A 535 24.05 -15.39 -8.16
CA VAL A 535 24.16 -14.11 -7.41
C VAL A 535 23.46 -14.22 -6.05
N VAL A 536 22.31 -14.89 -5.98
CA VAL A 536 21.63 -15.21 -4.71
C VAL A 536 22.50 -16.10 -3.83
N ALA A 537 23.14 -17.16 -4.39
CA ALA A 537 24.03 -18.03 -3.65
C ALA A 537 25.25 -17.26 -3.07
N ILE A 538 25.78 -16.27 -3.81
CA ILE A 538 26.82 -15.36 -3.30
C ILE A 538 26.30 -14.57 -2.10
N GLY A 539 25.07 -14.01 -2.17
CA GLY A 539 24.44 -13.31 -1.04
C GLY A 539 24.27 -14.21 0.20
N VAL A 540 23.81 -15.44 0.00
CA VAL A 540 23.67 -16.46 1.06
C VAL A 540 25.03 -16.80 1.67
N ALA A 541 26.04 -17.07 0.85
CA ALA A 541 27.41 -17.37 1.30
C ALA A 541 28.00 -16.19 2.09
N ALA A 542 27.82 -14.96 1.60
CA ALA A 542 28.28 -13.76 2.31
C ALA A 542 27.65 -13.65 3.71
N ALA A 543 26.36 -13.89 3.84
CA ALA A 543 25.67 -13.90 5.15
C ALA A 543 26.22 -15.01 6.06
N TRP A 544 26.45 -16.21 5.51
CA TRP A 544 27.03 -17.33 6.28
C TRP A 544 28.42 -16.99 6.82
N PHE A 545 29.30 -16.44 6.00
CA PHE A 545 30.68 -16.09 6.44
C PHE A 545 30.73 -14.87 7.37
N LEU A 546 29.88 -13.86 7.14
CA LEU A 546 29.89 -12.61 7.90
C LEU A 546 29.09 -12.67 9.20
N VAL A 547 28.09 -13.52 9.28
CA VAL A 547 27.19 -13.65 10.43
C VAL A 547 27.23 -15.05 11.04
N GLY A 548 27.07 -16.10 10.23
CA GLY A 548 26.93 -17.47 10.71
C GLY A 548 28.20 -18.01 11.40
N LYS A 549 29.38 -17.59 10.95
CA LYS A 549 30.67 -18.01 11.52
C LYS A 549 31.24 -17.05 12.58
N ARG A 550 30.57 -15.95 12.86
CA ARG A 550 31.03 -14.96 13.84
C ARG A 550 30.16 -14.97 15.07
N GLU A 551 30.76 -14.68 16.20
CA GLU A 551 30.01 -14.43 17.43
C GLU A 551 29.12 -13.20 17.25
N VAL A 552 27.84 -13.32 17.60
CA VAL A 552 26.86 -12.25 17.49
C VAL A 552 26.69 -11.59 18.85
N PRO A 553 27.13 -10.33 19.01
CA PRO A 553 26.94 -9.62 20.28
C PRO A 553 25.44 -9.32 20.50
N ARG A 554 24.98 -9.40 21.76
CA ARG A 554 23.58 -9.07 22.14
C ARG A 554 23.25 -7.61 21.85
N GLU A 555 24.20 -6.71 22.08
CA GLU A 555 24.04 -5.29 21.75
C GLU A 555 24.56 -5.00 20.34
N ALA A 556 23.89 -4.10 19.66
CA ALA A 556 24.30 -3.68 18.33
C ALA A 556 25.60 -2.86 18.41
N PRO A 557 26.65 -3.17 17.61
CA PRO A 557 27.88 -2.38 17.58
C PRO A 557 27.58 -0.91 17.29
N THR A 558 28.18 0.00 18.09
CA THR A 558 28.06 1.45 17.90
C THR A 558 28.98 1.98 16.82
N THR A 559 30.18 1.40 16.73
CA THR A 559 31.18 1.72 15.70
C THR A 559 30.92 0.92 14.44
N VAL A 560 30.26 1.55 13.47
CA VAL A 560 29.87 0.92 12.18
C VAL A 560 30.22 1.85 11.03
N SER A 561 30.27 1.28 9.81
CA SER A 561 30.48 2.06 8.59
C SER A 561 29.38 3.10 8.37
N VAL A 562 29.67 4.16 7.61
CA VAL A 562 28.69 5.18 7.23
C VAL A 562 27.48 4.55 6.53
N PHE A 563 27.72 3.57 5.66
CA PHE A 563 26.65 2.83 4.97
C PHE A 563 25.73 2.08 5.93
N THR A 564 26.31 1.38 6.92
CA THR A 564 25.53 0.66 7.95
C THR A 564 24.73 1.65 8.81
N ARG A 565 25.30 2.81 9.13
CA ARG A 565 24.62 3.86 9.89
C ARG A 565 23.44 4.42 9.11
N ALA A 566 23.65 4.73 7.82
CA ALA A 566 22.57 5.19 6.94
C ALA A 566 21.44 4.14 6.81
N ALA A 567 21.78 2.87 6.61
CA ALA A 567 20.80 1.78 6.50
C ALA A 567 20.02 1.57 7.82
N ARG A 568 20.67 1.72 9.00
CA ARG A 568 19.98 1.69 10.31
C ARG A 568 19.01 2.86 10.50
N ALA A 569 19.35 4.03 9.94
CA ALA A 569 18.54 5.25 9.96
C ALA A 569 17.58 5.34 8.75
N ASP A 570 17.21 4.21 8.15
CA ASP A 570 16.25 4.12 7.03
C ASP A 570 16.63 5.01 5.83
N LEU A 571 17.95 5.09 5.58
CA LEU A 571 18.58 5.95 4.57
C LEU A 571 18.19 7.44 4.74
N TYR A 572 17.94 7.83 5.99
CA TYR A 572 17.52 9.19 6.38
C TYR A 572 16.21 9.67 5.73
N GLY A 573 15.35 8.77 5.28
CA GLY A 573 14.06 9.12 4.65
C GLY A 573 13.18 9.96 5.57
N ASP A 574 13.09 9.63 6.87
CA ASP A 574 12.34 10.41 7.86
C ASP A 574 12.96 11.78 8.10
N ALA A 575 14.28 11.85 8.23
CA ALA A 575 14.97 13.12 8.43
C ALA A 575 14.78 14.06 7.21
N PHE A 576 14.79 13.49 5.99
CA PHE A 576 14.49 14.23 4.79
C PHE A 576 13.04 14.77 4.81
N ASN A 577 12.07 13.92 5.10
CA ASN A 577 10.66 14.32 5.16
C ASN A 577 10.43 15.38 6.24
N GLU A 578 11.05 15.24 7.42
CA GLU A 578 10.94 16.21 8.51
C GLU A 578 11.52 17.57 8.12
N GLU A 579 12.76 17.60 7.60
CA GLU A 579 13.46 18.85 7.32
C GLU A 579 12.93 19.59 6.09
N PHE A 580 12.60 18.86 5.01
CA PHE A 580 12.26 19.46 3.72
C PHE A 580 10.76 19.57 3.47
N LEU A 581 9.91 18.79 4.16
CA LEU A 581 8.46 18.80 3.95
C LEU A 581 7.70 19.27 5.19
N MET A 582 7.93 18.63 6.34
CA MET A 582 7.11 18.89 7.54
C MET A 582 7.42 20.25 8.15
N ARG A 583 8.68 20.58 8.44
CA ARG A 583 9.04 21.86 9.04
C ARG A 583 8.71 23.08 8.17
N PRO A 584 8.96 23.08 6.85
CA PRO A 584 8.48 24.15 5.98
C PRO A 584 6.96 24.24 5.93
N GLY A 585 6.26 23.09 5.91
CA GLY A 585 4.81 23.03 5.97
C GLY A 585 4.26 23.66 7.25
N ASP A 586 4.81 23.32 8.41
CA ASP A 586 4.43 23.90 9.70
C ASP A 586 4.64 25.43 9.72
N ARG A 587 5.77 25.91 9.17
CA ARG A 587 6.03 27.36 9.07
C ARG A 587 5.01 28.05 8.17
N PHE A 588 4.66 27.42 7.05
CA PHE A 588 3.65 27.95 6.14
C PHE A 588 2.26 28.00 6.78
N VAL A 589 1.83 26.89 7.44
CA VAL A 589 0.55 26.83 8.15
C VAL A 589 0.49 27.86 9.28
N ASN A 590 1.55 27.98 10.09
CA ASN A 590 1.62 29.00 11.15
C ASN A 590 1.58 30.42 10.58
N GLY A 591 2.16 30.63 9.40
CA GLY A 591 2.06 31.90 8.66
C GLY A 591 0.61 32.19 8.22
N LEU A 592 -0.12 31.19 7.74
CA LEU A 592 -1.54 31.32 7.38
C LEU A 592 -2.42 31.61 8.60
N VAL A 593 -2.20 30.90 9.71
CA VAL A 593 -2.90 31.16 10.97
C VAL A 593 -2.62 32.60 11.44
N GLY A 594 -1.36 33.04 11.41
CA GLY A 594 -1.02 34.41 11.76
C GLY A 594 -1.66 35.45 10.83
N PHE A 595 -1.75 35.14 9.52
CA PHE A 595 -2.47 36.00 8.59
C PHE A 595 -3.97 36.09 8.89
N ASP A 596 -4.59 34.96 9.25
CA ASP A 596 -6.00 34.91 9.61
C ASP A 596 -6.27 35.71 10.89
N GLU A 597 -5.52 35.45 11.97
CA GLU A 597 -5.68 36.12 13.26
C GLU A 597 -5.38 37.62 13.22
N TYR A 598 -4.22 37.99 12.63
CA TYR A 598 -3.76 39.39 12.65
C TYR A 598 -4.17 40.18 11.41
N GLY A 599 -4.31 39.53 10.25
CA GLY A 599 -4.72 40.16 9.00
C GLY A 599 -6.24 40.29 8.91
N VAL A 600 -6.95 39.15 8.87
CA VAL A 600 -8.40 39.14 8.64
C VAL A 600 -9.17 39.58 9.88
N ASP A 601 -8.98 38.91 11.00
CA ASP A 601 -9.65 39.24 12.27
C ASP A 601 -9.17 40.58 12.80
N GLY A 602 -7.87 40.86 12.73
CA GLY A 602 -7.30 42.15 13.12
C GLY A 602 -7.85 43.33 12.32
N ALA A 603 -8.11 43.16 11.01
CA ALA A 603 -8.75 44.18 10.19
C ALA A 603 -10.23 44.39 10.57
N ALA A 604 -10.95 43.32 10.85
CA ALA A 604 -12.34 43.38 11.31
C ALA A 604 -12.46 44.06 12.65
N GLU A 605 -11.65 43.66 13.64
CA GLU A 605 -11.61 44.25 14.98
C GLU A 605 -11.11 45.70 14.95
N GLY A 606 -10.08 45.99 14.15
CA GLY A 606 -9.55 47.36 13.95
C GLY A 606 -10.59 48.29 13.34
N THR A 607 -11.38 47.81 12.39
CA THR A 607 -12.49 48.56 11.81
C THR A 607 -13.57 48.83 12.86
N ALA A 608 -13.95 47.81 13.62
CA ALA A 608 -14.93 47.97 14.72
C ALA A 608 -14.42 48.95 15.80
N ALA A 609 -13.17 48.85 16.20
CA ALA A 609 -12.53 49.78 17.14
C ALA A 609 -12.46 51.22 16.57
N GLY A 610 -12.18 51.37 15.30
CA GLY A 610 -12.22 52.64 14.60
C GLY A 610 -13.62 53.31 14.66
N PHE A 611 -14.66 52.54 14.35
CA PHE A 611 -16.04 53.02 14.44
C PHE A 611 -16.42 53.35 15.90
N ALA A 612 -16.01 52.53 16.86
CA ALA A 612 -16.24 52.82 18.30
C ALA A 612 -15.51 54.09 18.73
N GLY A 613 -14.27 54.32 18.26
CA GLY A 613 -13.51 55.54 18.52
C GLY A 613 -14.16 56.80 17.92
N ILE A 614 -14.63 56.71 16.67
CA ILE A 614 -15.41 57.77 16.01
C ILE A 614 -16.70 58.08 16.77
N ALA A 615 -17.46 57.03 17.12
CA ALA A 615 -18.68 57.17 17.89
C ALA A 615 -18.43 57.81 19.29
N GLY A 616 -17.34 57.41 19.96
CA GLY A 616 -16.91 58.03 21.23
C GLY A 616 -16.55 59.52 21.07
N SER A 617 -15.90 59.90 19.96
CA SER A 617 -15.55 61.29 19.67
C SER A 617 -16.79 62.11 19.30
N LEU A 618 -17.70 61.57 18.52
CA LEU A 618 -18.98 62.21 18.18
C LEU A 618 -19.87 62.39 19.43
N ARG A 619 -19.86 61.43 20.38
CA ARG A 619 -20.59 61.56 21.64
C ARG A 619 -20.12 62.72 22.48
N ARG A 620 -18.86 63.18 22.41
CA ARG A 620 -18.35 64.36 23.07
C ARG A 620 -18.93 65.68 22.57
N LEU A 621 -19.45 65.69 21.32
CA LEU A 621 -20.19 66.83 20.77
C LEU A 621 -21.57 66.99 21.38
N GLN A 622 -22.09 65.94 22.02
CA GLN A 622 -23.37 65.99 22.76
C GLN A 622 -23.11 66.56 24.17
N ASN A 623 -23.06 67.85 24.28
CA ASN A 623 -22.81 68.56 25.53
C ASN A 623 -24.06 68.82 26.37
N GLY A 624 -25.25 68.45 25.94
CA GLY A 624 -26.54 68.63 26.64
C GLY A 624 -27.10 70.05 26.58
N TYR A 625 -26.37 71.03 25.98
CA TYR A 625 -26.86 72.38 25.88
C TYR A 625 -27.64 72.61 24.59
N VAL A 626 -28.95 72.94 24.72
CA VAL A 626 -29.87 73.23 23.60
C VAL A 626 -29.31 74.29 22.66
N ARG A 627 -28.60 75.32 23.20
CA ARG A 627 -27.95 76.37 22.39
C ARG A 627 -26.86 75.85 21.50
N SER A 628 -26.06 74.88 21.91
CA SER A 628 -25.03 74.26 21.06
C SER A 628 -25.65 73.47 19.93
N TYR A 629 -26.70 72.76 20.15
CA TYR A 629 -27.41 72.01 19.09
C TYR A 629 -28.11 72.95 18.11
N ALA A 630 -28.74 74.05 18.59
CA ALA A 630 -29.32 75.05 17.72
C ALA A 630 -28.25 75.72 16.81
N LEU A 631 -27.09 76.04 17.38
CA LEU A 631 -25.95 76.60 16.60
C LEU A 631 -25.40 75.58 15.57
N SER A 632 -25.31 74.31 15.91
CA SER A 632 -24.90 73.27 14.99
C SER A 632 -25.88 73.06 13.85
N LEU A 633 -27.18 73.06 14.17
CA LEU A 633 -28.27 73.01 13.16
C LEU A 633 -28.22 74.21 12.24
N LEU A 634 -28.10 75.43 12.76
CA LEU A 634 -27.96 76.64 11.98
C LEU A 634 -26.72 76.63 11.11
N GLY A 635 -25.57 76.23 11.65
CA GLY A 635 -24.33 76.09 10.92
C GLY A 635 -24.41 75.04 9.78
N GLY A 636 -25.02 73.86 10.08
CA GLY A 636 -25.27 72.82 9.05
C GLY A 636 -26.22 73.32 7.96
N ALA A 637 -27.30 73.97 8.31
CA ALA A 637 -28.24 74.53 7.32
C ALA A 637 -27.56 75.60 6.44
N ALA A 638 -26.74 76.48 7.04
CA ALA A 638 -25.99 77.48 6.29
C ALA A 638 -24.97 76.84 5.33
N LEU A 639 -24.27 75.77 5.76
CA LEU A 639 -23.32 75.02 4.89
C LEU A 639 -24.07 74.34 3.74
N VAL A 640 -25.23 73.75 3.95
CA VAL A 640 -26.06 73.14 2.88
C VAL A 640 -26.51 74.21 1.88
N VAL A 641 -27.00 75.37 2.36
CA VAL A 641 -27.38 76.51 1.48
C VAL A 641 -26.18 77.03 0.69
N LEU A 642 -25.03 77.16 1.36
CA LEU A 642 -23.78 77.57 0.69
C LEU A 642 -23.34 76.58 -0.38
N ALA A 643 -23.41 75.28 -0.08
CA ALA A 643 -23.07 74.24 -1.05
C ALA A 643 -24.05 74.24 -2.25
N LEU A 644 -25.34 74.45 -2.00
CA LEU A 644 -26.34 74.58 -3.06
C LEU A 644 -26.13 75.84 -3.92
N LEU A 645 -25.70 76.95 -3.30
CA LEU A 645 -25.36 78.18 -4.05
C LEU A 645 -24.10 77.99 -4.90
N VAL A 646 -23.10 77.27 -4.42
CA VAL A 646 -21.87 76.98 -5.18
C VAL A 646 -22.11 76.00 -6.30
N VAL A 647 -23.03 75.04 -6.16
CA VAL A 647 -23.40 74.06 -7.21
C VAL A 647 -24.30 74.68 -8.27
N ASN A 648 -25.01 75.76 -7.96
CA ASN A 648 -25.88 76.48 -8.93
C ASN A 648 -25.22 77.72 -9.55
N ILE A 649 -23.91 77.95 -9.31
CA ILE A 649 -23.05 78.86 -10.02
C ILE A 649 -22.15 78.04 -10.97
#